data_dee2b33e541234980fe216cbf3a57683
#
_entry.id   dee2b33e541234980fe216cbf3a57683
#
_cell.length_a   1.000
_cell.length_b   1.000
_cell.length_c   1.000
_cell.angle_alpha   90.00
_cell.angle_beta   90.00
_cell.angle_gamma   90.00
#
_symmetry.space_group_name_H-M   'P 1'
#
loop_
_entity.id
_entity.type
_entity.pdbx_description
1 polymer ?
#
loop_
_entity_poly.entity_id
_entity_poly.type
_entity_poly.pdbx_seq_one_letter_code
_entity_poly.pdbx_strand_id
1 'polypeptide(L)'
;MKNTEAEPADAGPLFFTLTPGTEVVTLGTGNVVFRSPAQSLQLEGESARLFADRIVPMLDGQTSVKAISGKLSIAHDGLSSQLQMLADAGVLVKRTQPTPADTTRNIATPFHDLLQSLEVSHERVVKRLSEMRIVIIGVGSSGAQIADQLARVGIGRLVLADPFRCRNDDLSVMPILPQNAVGSFRADVLVEALKERGLITDQSIEADTEAFSETHLLDICRNADLLVCLPDNHLGRVRHWVNRIALQTDIPALFGEMNGHKAIAGPLVIPNETACYMCWRMRYLACAEDFTESMALEESRNESDAGTLLEEPTLPPLATILAGIMSTEALKAMLAIGTPSLAGKTVEINAWNLDLGRHHVLRRPACPVCAEKKKHLPEQPNLTALGADRRAPGEPLRVAERLVSPICGVVRNFRRICKDPSEPERPFIYRAELSNARFLEKGDKEDRFIVCSGKGYSQEQAQRSALGEAVERYSALIWGEERIVRASYEKIREQALDPRRLVLYRPEQYQNLPYDPFDDERQIGWVRTRSLCHDRDVMAPALGVLMAYEVQPDEAYLFPITSNGLAAGPTLTDAILSGALEVIERDAFLNLWLHRLPATAADPSTHPDGAIREIWESYRRRGVDIALYRMPTDNGVHAFIAIGFGSDTPDEPAAVVGLGADYSPTKAAASAVLEVAQVRPALRIRMRDPNIRKRIAELLADPHQVKTLSDHDLLYCDRSQLKQFAFLNSATTGRFEWPEQEIGDAGKQLTALVETLRNQGTDLLYGNLTTPDMEALNLYCARAIIPDYQPMHFGRNERRLAADRLFRMPQSLNRATAPAAPDDLNDAPHPLA
;
A
#
# COMPACT_ATOMS: atom_id res chain seq x y z
N MET A 1 -46.76 -40.69 34.64
CA MET A 1 -45.50 -40.63 35.38
C MET A 1 -45.17 -39.14 35.54
N LYS A 2 -45.17 -38.71 36.81
CA LYS A 2 -45.02 -37.31 37.20
C LYS A 2 -43.56 -36.83 36.93
N ASN A 3 -43.36 -35.81 36.11
CA ASN A 3 -42.13 -35.03 36.07
C ASN A 3 -42.12 -34.14 37.32
N THR A 4 -41.25 -34.45 38.27
CA THR A 4 -40.88 -33.54 39.35
C THR A 4 -39.95 -32.52 38.80
N GLU A 5 -40.42 -31.27 38.66
CA GLU A 5 -39.55 -30.09 38.50
C GLU A 5 -38.67 -29.97 39.74
N ALA A 6 -37.36 -29.99 39.55
CA ALA A 6 -36.40 -29.68 40.57
C ALA A 6 -36.45 -28.17 40.88
N GLU A 7 -36.72 -27.82 42.12
CA GLU A 7 -36.57 -26.46 42.65
C GLU A 7 -35.13 -25.95 42.35
N PRO A 8 -34.96 -24.66 41.90
CA PRO A 8 -33.68 -24.09 41.70
C PRO A 8 -32.96 -23.99 43.06
N ALA A 9 -31.75 -24.55 43.14
CA ALA A 9 -30.90 -24.45 44.29
C ALA A 9 -30.73 -22.99 44.75
N ASP A 10 -30.78 -22.77 46.06
CA ASP A 10 -30.64 -21.50 46.76
C ASP A 10 -29.42 -20.71 46.26
N ALA A 11 -29.68 -19.75 45.29
CA ALA A 11 -28.64 -18.88 44.81
C ALA A 11 -28.21 -17.96 45.95
N GLY A 12 -26.98 -18.07 46.40
CA GLY A 12 -26.41 -17.27 47.49
C GLY A 12 -26.73 -15.77 47.41
N PRO A 13 -26.44 -14.99 48.46
CA PRO A 13 -26.80 -13.58 48.50
C PRO A 13 -26.16 -12.80 47.33
N LEU A 14 -26.98 -11.98 46.65
CA LEU A 14 -26.52 -11.13 45.56
C LEU A 14 -26.27 -9.72 46.06
N PHE A 15 -25.21 -9.10 45.57
CA PHE A 15 -24.79 -7.71 45.85
C PHE A 15 -24.63 -6.97 44.52
N PHE A 16 -24.95 -5.65 44.54
CA PHE A 16 -24.82 -4.81 43.38
C PHE A 16 -24.09 -3.49 43.73
N THR A 17 -23.33 -2.96 42.80
CA THR A 17 -22.77 -1.61 42.85
C THR A 17 -23.07 -0.92 41.53
N LEU A 18 -23.04 0.42 41.50
CA LEU A 18 -22.95 1.15 40.23
C LEU A 18 -21.66 0.77 39.53
N THR A 19 -21.72 0.65 38.22
CA THR A 19 -20.51 0.55 37.40
C THR A 19 -19.64 1.76 37.67
N PRO A 20 -18.34 1.63 37.92
CA PRO A 20 -17.44 2.75 38.20
C PRO A 20 -17.57 3.86 37.16
N GLY A 21 -17.61 5.11 37.62
CA GLY A 21 -17.78 6.28 36.78
C GLY A 21 -19.23 6.50 36.28
N THR A 22 -20.22 5.73 36.78
CA THR A 22 -21.63 5.98 36.44
C THR A 22 -22.17 7.17 37.21
N GLU A 23 -22.62 8.20 36.47
CA GLU A 23 -23.37 9.32 37.00
C GLU A 23 -24.88 9.02 36.95
N VAL A 24 -25.60 9.35 38.01
CA VAL A 24 -27.05 9.20 38.07
C VAL A 24 -27.68 10.59 38.13
N VAL A 25 -28.44 10.94 37.09
CA VAL A 25 -28.99 12.30 36.93
C VAL A 25 -30.49 12.22 36.78
N THR A 26 -31.22 12.92 37.67
CA THR A 26 -32.66 13.08 37.53
C THR A 26 -33.00 14.27 36.67
N LEU A 27 -33.72 14.04 35.56
CA LEU A 27 -34.19 15.09 34.66
C LEU A 27 -35.41 15.82 35.20
N GLY A 28 -35.67 17.04 34.74
CA GLY A 28 -36.85 17.83 35.16
C GLY A 28 -38.20 17.21 34.85
N THR A 29 -38.23 16.20 33.96
CA THR A 29 -39.41 15.37 33.63
C THR A 29 -39.67 14.24 34.63
N GLY A 30 -38.81 14.04 35.63
CA GLY A 30 -38.86 12.91 36.54
C GLY A 30 -38.18 11.65 36.05
N ASN A 31 -37.66 11.65 34.85
CA ASN A 31 -36.86 10.58 34.30
C ASN A 31 -35.46 10.54 34.90
N VAL A 32 -34.84 9.37 34.98
CA VAL A 32 -33.46 9.20 35.51
C VAL A 32 -32.56 8.66 34.46
N VAL A 33 -31.41 9.32 34.29
CA VAL A 33 -30.36 8.90 33.35
C VAL A 33 -29.19 8.33 34.15
N PHE A 34 -28.79 7.11 33.81
CA PHE A 34 -27.57 6.49 34.25
C PHE A 34 -26.55 6.61 33.12
N ARG A 35 -25.52 7.38 33.33
CA ARG A 35 -24.46 7.62 32.33
C ARG A 35 -23.17 7.00 32.82
N SER A 36 -22.78 5.89 32.22
CA SER A 36 -21.48 5.26 32.44
C SER A 36 -20.49 5.66 31.32
N PRO A 37 -19.18 5.42 31.49
CA PRO A 37 -18.20 5.65 30.44
C PRO A 37 -18.47 4.92 29.12
N ALA A 38 -19.14 3.77 29.17
CA ALA A 38 -19.44 2.93 28.01
C ALA A 38 -20.80 3.21 27.36
N GLN A 39 -21.80 3.63 28.15
CA GLN A 39 -23.18 3.75 27.66
C GLN A 39 -24.05 4.67 28.54
N SER A 40 -25.21 5.03 28.02
CA SER A 40 -26.22 5.81 28.71
C SER A 40 -27.57 5.08 28.66
N LEU A 41 -28.20 4.94 29.81
CA LEU A 41 -29.53 4.32 29.96
C LEU A 41 -30.48 5.32 30.61
N GLN A 42 -31.65 5.52 30.03
CA GLN A 42 -32.70 6.36 30.61
C GLN A 42 -33.86 5.48 31.12
N LEU A 43 -34.20 5.69 32.37
CA LEU A 43 -35.44 5.13 32.97
C LEU A 43 -36.49 6.23 33.05
N GLU A 44 -37.72 5.88 32.73
CA GLU A 44 -38.84 6.83 32.66
C GLU A 44 -39.84 6.61 33.76
N GLY A 45 -40.48 7.70 34.19
CA GLY A 45 -41.60 7.69 35.15
C GLY A 45 -41.20 7.85 36.61
N GLU A 46 -42.20 8.03 37.44
CA GLU A 46 -42.03 8.35 38.88
C GLU A 46 -41.35 7.23 39.67
N SER A 47 -41.51 5.98 39.24
CA SER A 47 -40.81 4.82 39.80
C SER A 47 -39.32 4.85 39.55
N ALA A 48 -38.86 5.44 38.46
CA ALA A 48 -37.42 5.61 38.15
C ALA A 48 -36.78 6.57 39.15
N ARG A 49 -37.46 7.67 39.48
CA ARG A 49 -37.01 8.62 40.50
C ARG A 49 -36.94 7.98 41.89
N LEU A 50 -37.97 7.21 42.27
CA LEU A 50 -37.98 6.51 43.57
C LEU A 50 -36.86 5.46 43.63
N PHE A 51 -36.55 4.81 42.53
CA PHE A 51 -35.41 3.89 42.41
C PHE A 51 -34.07 4.63 42.62
N ALA A 52 -33.88 5.77 41.96
CA ALA A 52 -32.66 6.56 42.08
C ALA A 52 -32.50 7.11 43.52
N ASP A 53 -33.55 7.62 44.10
CA ASP A 53 -33.51 8.27 45.42
C ASP A 53 -33.38 7.27 46.59
N ARG A 54 -33.94 6.05 46.48
CA ARG A 54 -34.00 5.10 47.58
C ARG A 54 -33.18 3.83 47.42
N ILE A 55 -33.03 3.33 46.21
CA ILE A 55 -32.33 2.04 45.96
C ILE A 55 -30.89 2.29 45.61
N VAL A 56 -30.59 3.25 44.72
CA VAL A 56 -29.22 3.52 44.26
C VAL A 56 -28.27 3.81 45.44
N PRO A 57 -28.62 4.59 46.48
CA PRO A 57 -27.75 4.82 47.64
C PRO A 57 -27.41 3.57 48.45
N MET A 58 -28.19 2.50 48.29
CA MET A 58 -27.98 1.22 48.99
C MET A 58 -27.21 0.19 48.17
N LEU A 59 -26.88 0.51 46.92
CA LEU A 59 -26.07 -0.33 46.01
C LEU A 59 -24.59 -0.11 46.29
N ASP A 60 -24.17 -0.39 47.51
CA ASP A 60 -22.82 -0.21 48.05
C ASP A 60 -21.92 -1.46 47.84
N GLY A 61 -22.47 -2.54 47.26
CA GLY A 61 -21.77 -3.82 47.10
C GLY A 61 -21.60 -4.60 48.39
N GLN A 62 -21.99 -4.08 49.55
CA GLN A 62 -21.95 -4.73 50.85
C GLN A 62 -23.35 -5.13 51.35
N THR A 63 -24.36 -4.39 50.94
CA THR A 63 -25.73 -4.64 51.27
C THR A 63 -26.36 -5.63 50.29
N SER A 64 -26.78 -6.79 50.77
CA SER A 64 -27.41 -7.80 49.88
C SER A 64 -28.79 -7.37 49.39
N VAL A 65 -29.18 -7.83 48.21
CA VAL A 65 -30.52 -7.56 47.64
C VAL A 65 -31.63 -7.93 48.63
N LYS A 66 -31.48 -9.02 49.38
CA LYS A 66 -32.39 -9.44 50.43
C LYS A 66 -32.51 -8.43 51.60
N ALA A 67 -31.38 -7.82 51.95
CA ALA A 67 -31.37 -6.78 53.00
C ALA A 67 -32.00 -5.47 52.49
N ILE A 68 -31.75 -5.07 51.22
CA ILE A 68 -32.38 -3.90 50.59
C ILE A 68 -33.91 -4.10 50.51
N SER A 69 -34.35 -5.26 50.01
CA SER A 69 -35.74 -5.66 49.89
C SER A 69 -36.45 -5.57 51.25
N GLY A 70 -35.84 -6.12 52.32
CA GLY A 70 -36.36 -6.07 53.70
C GLY A 70 -36.46 -4.65 54.25
N LYS A 71 -35.46 -3.80 54.06
CA LYS A 71 -35.47 -2.41 54.52
C LYS A 71 -36.53 -1.53 53.87
N LEU A 72 -36.79 -1.78 52.58
CA LEU A 72 -37.70 -0.98 51.79
C LEU A 72 -39.10 -1.59 51.66
N SER A 73 -39.34 -2.79 52.23
CA SER A 73 -40.58 -3.55 52.10
C SER A 73 -41.03 -3.78 50.67
N ILE A 74 -40.06 -4.07 49.79
CA ILE A 74 -40.26 -4.36 48.37
C ILE A 74 -40.11 -5.87 48.11
N ALA A 75 -40.88 -6.44 47.17
CA ALA A 75 -40.76 -7.84 46.80
C ALA A 75 -39.35 -8.19 46.30
N HIS A 76 -38.70 -9.18 46.89
CA HIS A 76 -37.31 -9.58 46.61
C HIS A 76 -37.12 -9.94 45.14
N ASP A 77 -38.02 -10.73 44.55
CA ASP A 77 -37.87 -11.21 43.17
C ASP A 77 -38.02 -10.08 42.13
N GLY A 78 -38.93 -9.13 42.39
CA GLY A 78 -39.10 -7.94 41.55
C GLY A 78 -37.86 -7.05 41.57
N LEU A 79 -37.29 -6.80 42.77
CA LEU A 79 -36.06 -6.01 42.90
C LEU A 79 -34.87 -6.71 42.25
N SER A 80 -34.73 -8.02 42.50
CA SER A 80 -33.63 -8.80 41.93
C SER A 80 -33.65 -8.81 40.42
N SER A 81 -34.82 -8.97 39.80
CA SER A 81 -35.01 -8.92 38.34
C SER A 81 -34.69 -7.55 37.76
N GLN A 82 -35.09 -6.45 38.42
CA GLN A 82 -34.75 -5.09 37.99
C GLN A 82 -33.25 -4.80 38.08
N LEU A 83 -32.59 -5.18 39.17
CA LEU A 83 -31.16 -5.01 39.36
C LEU A 83 -30.38 -5.86 38.36
N GLN A 84 -30.84 -7.08 38.06
CA GLN A 84 -30.24 -7.91 37.03
C GLN A 84 -30.36 -7.26 35.64
N MET A 85 -31.54 -6.75 35.27
CA MET A 85 -31.73 -6.03 33.99
C MET A 85 -30.77 -4.82 33.85
N LEU A 86 -30.57 -4.08 34.92
CA LEU A 86 -29.62 -2.95 34.94
C LEU A 86 -28.17 -3.42 34.90
N ALA A 87 -27.87 -4.57 35.44
CA ALA A 87 -26.55 -5.19 35.33
C ALA A 87 -26.30 -5.72 33.92
N ASP A 88 -27.32 -6.36 33.29
CA ASP A 88 -27.24 -6.81 31.89
C ASP A 88 -27.13 -5.60 30.91
N ALA A 89 -27.66 -4.45 31.30
CA ALA A 89 -27.50 -3.17 30.61
C ALA A 89 -26.16 -2.46 30.97
N GLY A 90 -25.23 -3.10 31.71
CA GLY A 90 -23.90 -2.53 32.04
C GLY A 90 -23.90 -1.33 33.00
N VAL A 91 -25.03 -0.99 33.62
CA VAL A 91 -25.18 0.11 34.59
C VAL A 91 -24.78 -0.30 35.99
N LEU A 92 -25.02 -1.57 36.35
CA LEU A 92 -24.66 -2.14 37.63
C LEU A 92 -23.69 -3.29 37.46
N VAL A 93 -22.87 -3.52 38.48
CA VAL A 93 -22.01 -4.69 38.61
C VAL A 93 -22.63 -5.63 39.64
N LYS A 94 -22.92 -6.87 39.23
CA LYS A 94 -23.41 -7.96 40.07
C LYS A 94 -22.25 -8.72 40.71
N ARG A 95 -22.40 -9.04 42.02
CA ARG A 95 -21.43 -9.85 42.78
C ARG A 95 -22.15 -10.93 43.61
N THR A 96 -21.46 -12.02 43.84
CA THR A 96 -21.96 -13.13 44.73
C THR A 96 -21.36 -13.06 46.12
N GLN A 97 -20.39 -12.17 46.34
CA GLN A 97 -19.76 -11.89 47.64
C GLN A 97 -19.77 -10.38 47.89
N PRO A 98 -19.85 -9.94 49.16
CA PRO A 98 -19.79 -8.53 49.46
C PRO A 98 -18.41 -7.96 49.05
N THR A 99 -18.43 -6.70 48.62
CA THR A 99 -17.19 -5.98 48.29
C THR A 99 -16.35 -5.92 49.58
N PRO A 100 -15.06 -6.35 49.58
CA PRO A 100 -14.23 -6.26 50.77
C PRO A 100 -14.17 -4.85 51.32
N ALA A 101 -14.28 -4.70 52.66
CA ALA A 101 -14.08 -3.42 53.29
C ALA A 101 -12.65 -2.95 53.06
N ASP A 102 -12.51 -1.81 52.42
CA ASP A 102 -11.28 -1.27 51.84
C ASP A 102 -10.20 -0.96 52.91
N THR A 103 -9.20 -1.79 53.03
CA THR A 103 -7.96 -1.49 53.75
C THR A 103 -6.70 -1.65 52.91
N THR A 104 -6.81 -2.08 51.68
CA THR A 104 -5.71 -2.16 50.72
C THR A 104 -6.19 -1.86 49.29
N ARG A 105 -6.54 -0.61 48.96
CA ARG A 105 -6.64 -0.19 47.60
C ARG A 105 -5.28 -0.27 46.96
N ASN A 106 -5.04 -1.29 46.17
CA ASN A 106 -3.90 -1.29 45.27
C ASN A 106 -3.96 -0.08 44.34
N ILE A 107 -2.81 0.51 44.07
CA ILE A 107 -2.62 1.66 43.18
C ILE A 107 -3.33 1.52 41.80
N ALA A 108 -3.60 0.29 41.39
CA ALA A 108 -4.23 -0.07 40.13
C ALA A 108 -5.78 0.05 40.08
N THR A 109 -6.47 0.43 41.17
CA THR A 109 -7.95 0.43 41.24
C THR A 109 -8.64 1.22 40.12
N PRO A 110 -8.26 2.46 39.77
CA PRO A 110 -8.92 3.21 38.73
C PRO A 110 -8.82 2.56 37.35
N PHE A 111 -7.68 1.91 37.05
CA PHE A 111 -7.49 1.17 35.79
C PHE A 111 -8.38 -0.09 35.76
N HIS A 112 -8.45 -0.81 36.85
CA HIS A 112 -9.30 -2.02 36.96
C HIS A 112 -10.79 -1.63 36.87
N ASP A 113 -11.19 -0.54 37.47
CA ASP A 113 -12.55 -0.01 37.40
C ASP A 113 -12.93 0.37 35.95
N LEU A 114 -11.99 0.99 35.21
CA LEU A 114 -12.19 1.27 33.78
C LEU A 114 -12.37 0.00 32.96
N LEU A 115 -11.53 -1.03 33.17
CA LEU A 115 -11.66 -2.30 32.46
C LEU A 115 -12.97 -3.00 32.77
N GLN A 116 -13.42 -2.92 33.99
CA GLN A 116 -14.73 -3.47 34.40
C GLN A 116 -15.88 -2.75 33.68
N SER A 117 -15.77 -1.42 33.49
CA SER A 117 -16.76 -0.64 32.72
C SER A 117 -16.79 -1.03 31.23
N LEU A 118 -15.73 -1.67 30.72
CA LEU A 118 -15.61 -2.21 29.37
C LEU A 118 -15.97 -3.70 29.28
N GLU A 119 -16.69 -4.25 30.27
CA GLU A 119 -17.12 -5.67 30.35
C GLU A 119 -15.95 -6.67 30.46
N VAL A 120 -14.77 -6.22 30.89
CA VAL A 120 -13.61 -7.11 31.11
C VAL A 120 -13.56 -7.56 32.59
N SER A 121 -13.56 -8.86 32.82
CA SER A 121 -13.51 -9.41 34.18
C SER A 121 -12.28 -8.94 34.95
N HIS A 122 -12.50 -8.26 36.08
CA HIS A 122 -11.44 -7.76 36.96
C HIS A 122 -10.48 -8.87 37.41
N GLU A 123 -10.99 -10.00 37.89
CA GLU A 123 -10.17 -11.12 38.36
C GLU A 123 -9.27 -11.68 37.24
N ARG A 124 -9.85 -11.81 36.04
CA ARG A 124 -9.10 -12.25 34.85
C ARG A 124 -7.98 -11.29 34.50
N VAL A 125 -8.23 -9.98 34.57
CA VAL A 125 -7.20 -8.95 34.26
C VAL A 125 -6.10 -8.98 35.28
N VAL A 126 -6.43 -8.94 36.57
CA VAL A 126 -5.42 -8.95 37.66
C VAL A 126 -4.56 -10.21 37.60
N LYS A 127 -5.20 -11.36 37.42
CA LYS A 127 -4.47 -12.64 37.29
C LYS A 127 -3.55 -12.59 36.07
N ARG A 128 -4.07 -12.17 34.92
CA ARG A 128 -3.28 -12.09 33.67
C ARG A 128 -2.08 -11.15 33.82
N LEU A 129 -2.29 -9.94 34.36
CA LEU A 129 -1.21 -8.97 34.60
C LEU A 129 -0.14 -9.52 35.54
N SER A 130 -0.55 -10.18 36.65
CA SER A 130 0.39 -10.73 37.65
C SER A 130 1.23 -11.90 37.12
N GLU A 131 0.79 -12.59 36.07
CA GLU A 131 1.52 -13.70 35.46
C GLU A 131 2.47 -13.23 34.35
N MET A 132 2.30 -12.01 33.82
CA MET A 132 3.04 -11.50 32.67
C MET A 132 4.46 -11.06 32.96
N ARG A 133 5.34 -11.36 32.02
CA ARG A 133 6.74 -10.92 32.01
C ARG A 133 7.01 -10.02 30.80
N ILE A 134 7.41 -8.76 31.04
CA ILE A 134 7.77 -7.79 30.00
C ILE A 134 9.25 -7.46 30.11
N VAL A 135 9.93 -7.44 28.98
CA VAL A 135 11.32 -6.97 28.88
C VAL A 135 11.32 -5.62 28.16
N ILE A 136 11.81 -4.58 28.84
CA ILE A 136 11.98 -3.23 28.28
C ILE A 136 13.46 -3.03 27.99
N ILE A 137 13.79 -2.85 26.72
CA ILE A 137 15.15 -2.68 26.20
C ILE A 137 15.36 -1.22 25.85
N GLY A 138 16.20 -0.53 26.61
CA GLY A 138 16.35 0.92 26.60
C GLY A 138 15.40 1.61 27.58
N VAL A 139 15.92 2.03 28.75
CA VAL A 139 15.16 2.77 29.76
C VAL A 139 15.57 4.26 29.82
N GLY A 140 15.79 4.88 28.66
CA GLY A 140 15.88 6.33 28.50
C GLY A 140 14.56 7.04 28.83
N SER A 141 14.39 8.25 28.37
CA SER A 141 13.25 9.14 28.73
C SER A 141 11.87 8.49 28.57
N SER A 142 11.59 7.83 27.44
CA SER A 142 10.30 7.16 27.22
C SER A 142 10.24 5.78 27.86
N GLY A 143 11.33 5.01 27.82
CA GLY A 143 11.38 3.65 28.41
C GLY A 143 11.16 3.65 29.91
N ALA A 144 11.74 4.61 30.63
CA ALA A 144 11.53 4.78 32.07
C ALA A 144 10.06 5.11 32.42
N GLN A 145 9.41 5.93 31.59
CA GLN A 145 7.99 6.26 31.78
C GLN A 145 7.07 5.07 31.44
N ILE A 146 7.42 4.25 30.44
CA ILE A 146 6.70 3.00 30.15
C ILE A 146 6.82 2.06 31.36
N ALA A 147 8.02 1.90 31.94
CA ALA A 147 8.22 1.06 33.12
C ALA A 147 7.37 1.54 34.29
N ASP A 148 7.33 2.85 34.58
CA ASP A 148 6.50 3.44 35.65
C ASP A 148 5.00 3.21 35.38
N GLN A 149 4.52 3.41 34.14
CA GLN A 149 3.12 3.21 33.79
C GLN A 149 2.70 1.74 33.89
N LEU A 150 3.52 0.81 33.42
CA LEU A 150 3.24 -0.62 33.48
C LEU A 150 3.32 -1.14 34.95
N ALA A 151 4.25 -0.64 35.76
CA ALA A 151 4.29 -0.94 37.18
C ALA A 151 3.01 -0.51 37.90
N ARG A 152 2.49 0.69 37.59
CA ARG A 152 1.23 1.21 38.18
C ARG A 152 0.00 0.39 37.86
N VAL A 153 -0.04 -0.33 36.75
CA VAL A 153 -1.15 -1.21 36.39
C VAL A 153 -1.00 -2.63 36.91
N GLY A 154 0.12 -2.93 37.61
CA GLY A 154 0.29 -4.18 38.33
C GLY A 154 0.85 -5.33 37.47
N ILE A 155 1.76 -5.05 36.54
CA ILE A 155 2.49 -6.08 35.78
C ILE A 155 3.29 -6.98 36.77
N GLY A 156 3.22 -8.28 36.56
CA GLY A 156 3.83 -9.27 37.46
C GLY A 156 5.35 -9.29 37.44
N ARG A 157 5.97 -9.16 36.24
CA ARG A 157 7.42 -9.14 36.08
C ARG A 157 7.88 -8.13 35.05
N LEU A 158 8.77 -7.23 35.43
CA LEU A 158 9.46 -6.28 34.53
C LEU A 158 10.96 -6.57 34.55
N VAL A 159 11.57 -6.68 33.38
CA VAL A 159 13.02 -6.68 33.21
C VAL A 159 13.39 -5.39 32.48
N LEU A 160 14.26 -4.59 33.14
CA LEU A 160 14.73 -3.33 32.61
C LEU A 160 16.17 -3.47 32.14
N ALA A 161 16.37 -3.54 30.82
CA ALA A 161 17.69 -3.74 30.22
C ALA A 161 18.24 -2.42 29.68
N ASP A 162 19.28 -1.88 30.32
CA ASP A 162 19.99 -0.68 29.86
C ASP A 162 21.41 -0.63 30.41
N PRO A 163 22.47 -0.67 29.57
CA PRO A 163 23.86 -0.72 30.02
C PRO A 163 24.43 0.67 30.37
N PHE A 164 23.64 1.74 30.23
CA PHE A 164 24.14 3.09 30.38
C PHE A 164 23.99 3.63 31.80
N ARG A 165 24.87 4.56 32.14
CA ARG A 165 24.83 5.28 33.42
C ARG A 165 24.04 6.59 33.25
N CYS A 166 23.34 6.98 34.31
CA CYS A 166 22.64 8.25 34.38
C CYS A 166 23.59 9.43 34.22
N ARG A 167 23.20 10.40 33.42
CA ARG A 167 23.87 11.66 33.18
C ARG A 167 23.03 12.81 33.75
N ASN A 168 23.61 14.01 33.81
CA ASN A 168 22.87 15.18 34.25
C ASN A 168 21.63 15.46 33.37
N ASP A 169 21.74 15.22 32.07
CA ASP A 169 20.65 15.41 31.11
C ASP A 169 19.48 14.47 31.37
N ASP A 170 19.76 13.23 31.82
CA ASP A 170 18.73 12.26 32.16
C ASP A 170 17.80 12.77 33.27
N LEU A 171 18.31 13.55 34.24
CA LEU A 171 17.49 14.11 35.31
C LEU A 171 16.44 15.08 34.78
N SER A 172 16.69 15.74 33.66
CA SER A 172 15.76 16.68 33.05
C SER A 172 14.64 16.03 32.26
N VAL A 173 14.87 14.84 31.73
CA VAL A 173 13.94 14.10 30.84
C VAL A 173 13.32 12.86 31.47
N MET A 174 13.84 12.41 32.61
CA MET A 174 13.37 11.26 33.37
C MET A 174 12.93 11.67 34.79
N PRO A 175 11.73 12.23 34.96
CA PRO A 175 11.30 12.84 36.25
C PRO A 175 11.16 11.83 37.39
N ILE A 176 11.28 10.55 37.12
CA ILE A 176 11.26 9.49 38.14
C ILE A 176 12.61 9.36 38.87
N LEU A 177 13.70 9.82 38.26
CA LEU A 177 15.05 9.65 38.80
C LEU A 177 15.32 10.63 39.97
N PRO A 178 15.96 10.19 41.05
CA PRO A 178 16.38 11.06 42.14
C PRO A 178 17.61 11.89 41.74
N GLN A 179 17.83 13.01 42.40
CA GLN A 179 18.91 13.98 42.10
C GLN A 179 20.32 13.36 42.20
N ASN A 180 20.50 12.31 43.03
CA ASN A 180 21.75 11.60 43.19
C ASN A 180 21.97 10.44 42.24
N ALA A 181 21.16 10.29 41.20
CA ALA A 181 21.23 9.18 40.23
C ALA A 181 22.48 9.22 39.32
N VAL A 182 23.07 10.41 39.13
CA VAL A 182 24.19 10.62 38.18
C VAL A 182 25.36 9.70 38.50
N GLY A 183 25.83 8.97 37.49
CA GLY A 183 26.93 8.00 37.57
C GLY A 183 26.51 6.55 37.92
N SER A 184 25.27 6.32 38.37
CA SER A 184 24.69 5.00 38.60
C SER A 184 24.05 4.47 37.30
N PHE A 185 23.88 3.16 37.16
CA PHE A 185 23.19 2.60 35.99
C PHE A 185 21.72 3.00 35.96
N ARG A 186 21.21 3.40 34.77
CA ARG A 186 19.82 3.84 34.59
C ARG A 186 18.82 2.78 35.07
N ALA A 187 19.04 1.51 34.70
CA ALA A 187 18.16 0.40 35.10
C ALA A 187 18.11 0.19 36.63
N ASP A 188 19.27 0.20 37.33
CA ASP A 188 19.31 0.04 38.74
C ASP A 188 18.58 1.15 39.51
N VAL A 189 18.86 2.39 39.14
CA VAL A 189 18.22 3.56 39.78
C VAL A 189 16.71 3.56 39.55
N LEU A 190 16.27 3.19 38.34
CA LEU A 190 14.84 3.13 38.03
C LEU A 190 14.14 2.03 38.83
N VAL A 191 14.76 0.85 39.00
CA VAL A 191 14.24 -0.23 39.84
C VAL A 191 14.06 0.24 41.27
N GLU A 192 15.08 0.88 41.88
CA GLU A 192 15.00 1.39 43.24
C GLU A 192 13.91 2.48 43.38
N ALA A 193 13.84 3.41 42.44
CA ALA A 193 12.82 4.46 42.45
C ALA A 193 11.37 3.90 42.38
N LEU A 194 11.15 2.83 41.63
CA LEU A 194 9.85 2.16 41.54
C LEU A 194 9.50 1.40 42.83
N LYS A 195 10.49 0.79 43.48
CA LYS A 195 10.32 0.12 44.78
C LYS A 195 10.01 1.11 45.92
N GLU A 196 10.75 2.22 46.00
CA GLU A 196 10.51 3.27 46.97
C GLU A 196 9.11 3.88 46.89
N ARG A 197 8.54 3.91 45.70
CA ARG A 197 7.14 4.35 45.48
C ARG A 197 6.10 3.28 45.82
N GLY A 198 6.52 2.07 46.22
CA GLY A 198 5.60 0.97 46.56
C GLY A 198 4.83 0.42 45.35
N LEU A 199 5.31 0.67 44.13
CA LEU A 199 4.63 0.24 42.91
C LEU A 199 4.89 -1.24 42.56
N ILE A 200 5.99 -1.79 43.11
CA ILE A 200 6.51 -3.12 42.77
C ILE A 200 7.21 -3.74 44.01
N THR A 201 7.41 -5.04 43.94
CA THR A 201 8.17 -5.79 44.96
C THR A 201 9.53 -6.22 44.39
N ASP A 202 10.47 -6.61 45.26
CA ASP A 202 11.79 -7.12 44.85
C ASP A 202 11.72 -8.33 43.88
N GLN A 203 10.66 -9.12 43.96
CA GLN A 203 10.48 -10.31 43.14
C GLN A 203 9.84 -9.99 41.78
N SER A 204 9.31 -8.75 41.57
CA SER A 204 8.56 -8.36 40.38
C SER A 204 9.34 -7.50 39.43
N ILE A 205 10.55 -7.05 39.77
CA ILE A 205 11.38 -6.22 38.88
C ILE A 205 12.85 -6.58 38.96
N GLU A 206 13.51 -6.55 37.82
CA GLU A 206 14.92 -6.92 37.64
C GLU A 206 15.59 -5.87 36.75
N ALA A 207 16.77 -5.41 37.16
CA ALA A 207 17.64 -4.56 36.34
C ALA A 207 18.70 -5.42 35.66
N ASP A 208 18.87 -5.15 34.35
CA ASP A 208 19.94 -5.73 33.55
C ASP A 208 20.81 -4.60 33.02
N THR A 209 22.08 -4.58 33.44
CA THR A 209 23.06 -3.54 33.10
C THR A 209 24.22 -4.04 32.24
N GLU A 210 24.08 -5.26 31.71
CA GLU A 210 25.07 -5.86 30.83
C GLU A 210 25.04 -5.19 29.45
N ALA A 211 26.22 -5.09 28.85
CA ALA A 211 26.33 -4.53 27.49
C ALA A 211 25.48 -5.32 26.49
N PHE A 212 24.76 -4.61 25.62
CA PHE A 212 23.91 -5.26 24.65
C PHE A 212 24.72 -6.13 23.68
N SER A 213 24.35 -7.40 23.62
CA SER A 213 24.74 -8.33 22.57
C SER A 213 23.53 -9.17 22.15
N GLU A 214 23.54 -9.73 20.96
CA GLU A 214 22.40 -10.52 20.48
C GLU A 214 22.17 -11.75 21.33
N THR A 215 23.27 -12.42 21.79
CA THR A 215 23.22 -13.59 22.66
C THR A 215 22.67 -13.27 24.04
N HIS A 216 23.15 -12.18 24.65
CA HIS A 216 22.67 -11.74 25.97
C HIS A 216 21.17 -11.32 25.88
N LEU A 217 20.81 -10.52 24.89
CA LEU A 217 19.40 -10.14 24.68
C LEU A 217 18.49 -11.35 24.45
N LEU A 218 18.96 -12.37 23.73
CA LEU A 218 18.19 -13.61 23.56
C LEU A 218 17.94 -14.29 24.90
N ASP A 219 18.91 -14.30 25.77
CA ASP A 219 18.79 -14.97 27.11
C ASP A 219 17.79 -14.22 28.01
N ILE A 220 17.86 -12.92 28.11
CA ILE A 220 16.93 -12.12 28.93
C ILE A 220 15.52 -12.06 28.35
N CYS A 221 15.36 -12.19 27.04
CA CYS A 221 14.05 -12.17 26.37
C CYS A 221 13.32 -13.50 26.44
N ARG A 222 13.99 -14.61 26.78
CA ARG A 222 13.32 -15.91 26.90
C ARG A 222 12.19 -15.87 27.92
N ASN A 223 11.05 -16.46 27.54
CA ASN A 223 9.85 -16.51 28.34
C ASN A 223 9.23 -15.14 28.67
N ALA A 224 9.52 -14.11 27.90
CA ALA A 224 8.77 -12.87 27.93
C ALA A 224 7.43 -13.03 27.21
N ASP A 225 6.40 -12.31 27.65
CA ASP A 225 5.11 -12.20 26.94
C ASP A 225 5.13 -11.05 25.95
N LEU A 226 5.99 -10.04 26.17
CA LEU A 226 6.17 -8.87 25.29
C LEU A 226 7.58 -8.30 25.44
N LEU A 227 8.15 -7.92 24.31
CA LEU A 227 9.37 -7.10 24.24
C LEU A 227 8.99 -5.65 23.92
N VAL A 228 9.54 -4.69 24.64
CA VAL A 228 9.38 -3.25 24.37
C VAL A 228 10.77 -2.70 24.07
N CYS A 229 10.97 -2.20 22.85
CA CYS A 229 12.31 -1.86 22.35
C CYS A 229 12.39 -0.37 22.01
N LEU A 230 13.07 0.40 22.87
CA LEU A 230 13.35 1.84 22.71
C LEU A 230 14.80 2.19 23.08
N PRO A 231 15.81 1.50 22.55
CA PRO A 231 17.19 1.91 22.79
C PRO A 231 17.43 3.30 22.16
N ASP A 232 18.45 4.00 22.65
CA ASP A 232 18.88 5.28 22.08
C ASP A 232 19.13 5.14 20.56
N ASN A 233 18.95 6.21 19.77
CA ASN A 233 18.88 6.12 18.31
C ASN A 233 20.16 5.63 17.64
N HIS A 234 21.32 5.94 18.22
CA HIS A 234 22.60 5.45 17.72
C HIS A 234 22.79 3.92 17.85
N LEU A 235 21.90 3.24 18.56
CA LEU A 235 21.91 1.80 18.74
C LEU A 235 20.96 1.07 17.76
N GLY A 236 21.00 1.43 16.51
CA GLY A 236 20.17 0.83 15.44
C GLY A 236 20.26 -0.70 15.41
N ARG A 237 21.45 -1.25 15.61
CA ARG A 237 21.73 -2.70 15.67
C ARG A 237 20.90 -3.44 16.72
N VAL A 238 20.64 -2.82 17.87
CA VAL A 238 19.86 -3.44 18.98
C VAL A 238 18.42 -3.71 18.50
N ARG A 239 17.81 -2.80 17.78
CA ARG A 239 16.46 -3.00 17.22
C ARG A 239 16.42 -4.16 16.23
N HIS A 240 17.46 -4.33 15.44
CA HIS A 240 17.58 -5.47 14.53
C HIS A 240 17.74 -6.80 15.27
N TRP A 241 18.52 -6.83 16.35
CA TRP A 241 18.63 -8.02 17.20
C TRP A 241 17.32 -8.39 17.86
N VAL A 242 16.62 -7.42 18.48
CA VAL A 242 15.31 -7.64 19.10
C VAL A 242 14.28 -8.14 18.09
N ASN A 243 14.28 -7.60 16.85
CA ASN A 243 13.42 -8.10 15.79
C ASN A 243 13.69 -9.56 15.41
N ARG A 244 14.96 -9.98 15.32
CA ARG A 244 15.29 -11.40 15.07
C ARG A 244 14.90 -12.29 16.24
N ILE A 245 15.17 -11.85 17.46
CA ILE A 245 14.80 -12.57 18.69
C ILE A 245 13.28 -12.76 18.76
N ALA A 246 12.50 -11.70 18.53
CA ALA A 246 11.04 -11.76 18.52
C ALA A 246 10.51 -12.82 17.54
N LEU A 247 11.03 -12.84 16.30
CA LEU A 247 10.62 -13.82 15.28
C LEU A 247 11.12 -15.25 15.60
N GLN A 248 12.28 -15.39 16.21
CA GLN A 248 12.85 -16.68 16.56
C GLN A 248 12.16 -17.33 17.76
N THR A 249 11.71 -16.52 18.72
CA THR A 249 11.10 -16.98 19.99
C THR A 249 9.59 -16.94 19.95
N ASP A 250 8.98 -16.44 18.85
CA ASP A 250 7.54 -16.22 18.67
C ASP A 250 6.94 -15.26 19.72
N ILE A 251 7.74 -14.28 20.18
CA ILE A 251 7.35 -13.29 21.17
C ILE A 251 7.02 -11.96 20.47
N PRO A 252 5.85 -11.34 20.72
CA PRO A 252 5.53 -10.02 20.20
C PRO A 252 6.55 -8.95 20.65
N ALA A 253 6.87 -8.00 19.77
CA ALA A 253 7.79 -6.91 20.06
C ALA A 253 7.22 -5.56 19.61
N LEU A 254 7.19 -4.60 20.54
CA LEU A 254 6.73 -3.24 20.30
C LEU A 254 7.94 -2.31 20.22
N PHE A 255 8.09 -1.66 19.07
CA PHE A 255 9.19 -0.75 18.81
C PHE A 255 8.79 0.70 19.01
N GLY A 256 9.75 1.54 19.35
CA GLY A 256 9.58 3.00 19.42
C GLY A 256 10.88 3.72 19.09
N GLU A 257 10.76 4.94 18.60
CA GLU A 257 11.87 5.81 18.25
C GLU A 257 11.49 7.27 18.48
N MET A 258 12.44 8.09 18.93
CA MET A 258 12.25 9.52 19.07
C MET A 258 13.44 10.26 18.47
N ASN A 259 13.19 11.28 17.67
CA ASN A 259 14.21 12.11 17.04
C ASN A 259 13.82 13.59 17.10
N GLY A 260 14.38 14.31 18.06
CA GLY A 260 14.10 15.72 18.27
C GLY A 260 12.62 15.99 18.59
N HIS A 261 11.91 16.63 17.67
CA HIS A 261 10.49 16.97 17.80
C HIS A 261 9.53 15.94 17.20
N LYS A 262 10.06 14.83 16.68
CA LYS A 262 9.28 13.73 16.11
C LYS A 262 9.47 12.45 16.93
N ALA A 263 8.41 11.67 17.02
CA ALA A 263 8.46 10.32 17.58
C ALA A 263 7.68 9.36 16.71
N ILE A 264 8.08 8.08 16.74
CA ILE A 264 7.38 6.99 16.06
C ILE A 264 7.05 5.92 17.09
N ALA A 265 5.76 5.69 17.29
CA ALA A 265 5.25 4.57 18.08
C ALA A 265 4.94 3.40 17.14
N GLY A 266 5.45 2.21 17.47
CA GLY A 266 5.31 1.01 16.65
C GLY A 266 6.47 0.80 15.67
N PRO A 267 6.40 -0.28 14.85
CA PRO A 267 5.28 -1.24 14.81
C PRO A 267 5.23 -2.15 16.04
N LEU A 268 4.04 -2.61 16.38
CA LEU A 268 3.91 -3.85 17.16
C LEU A 268 4.06 -5.01 16.18
N VAL A 269 5.15 -5.72 16.30
CA VAL A 269 5.47 -6.91 15.52
C VAL A 269 4.86 -8.12 16.22
N ILE A 270 3.89 -8.76 15.57
CA ILE A 270 3.36 -10.06 15.98
C ILE A 270 3.95 -11.08 15.02
N PRO A 271 4.80 -12.02 15.48
CA PRO A 271 5.45 -13.00 14.64
C PRO A 271 4.43 -13.74 13.77
N ASN A 272 4.80 -14.01 12.53
CA ASN A 272 3.97 -14.65 11.49
C ASN A 272 2.70 -13.89 11.05
N GLU A 273 2.18 -12.94 11.82
CA GLU A 273 0.95 -12.18 11.49
C GLU A 273 1.23 -10.84 10.82
N THR A 274 2.19 -10.04 11.35
CA THR A 274 2.45 -8.69 10.86
C THR A 274 3.77 -8.59 10.10
N ALA A 275 4.00 -7.43 9.46
CA ALA A 275 5.32 -7.06 8.97
C ALA A 275 6.29 -6.92 10.15
N CYS A 276 7.55 -7.35 9.97
CA CYS A 276 8.58 -7.23 11.00
C CYS A 276 9.21 -5.83 11.01
N TYR A 277 10.01 -5.52 12.05
CA TYR A 277 10.72 -4.23 12.15
C TYR A 277 11.62 -3.96 10.92
N MET A 278 12.31 -4.98 10.37
CA MET A 278 13.13 -4.83 9.17
C MET A 278 12.29 -4.40 7.96
N CYS A 279 11.07 -4.94 7.78
CA CYS A 279 10.16 -4.50 6.72
C CYS A 279 9.84 -3.01 6.85
N TRP A 280 9.52 -2.55 8.08
CA TRP A 280 9.26 -1.15 8.36
C TRP A 280 10.48 -0.28 8.09
N ARG A 281 11.65 -0.66 8.63
CA ARG A 281 12.89 0.15 8.51
C ARG A 281 13.31 0.33 7.06
N MET A 282 13.27 -0.73 6.27
CA MET A 282 13.62 -0.64 4.85
C MET A 282 12.63 0.23 4.06
N ARG A 283 11.32 0.12 4.36
CA ARG A 283 10.32 0.99 3.74
C ARG A 283 10.49 2.44 4.17
N TYR A 284 10.84 2.68 5.42
CA TYR A 284 11.16 4.03 5.92
C TYR A 284 12.31 4.65 5.15
N LEU A 285 13.41 3.92 4.97
CA LEU A 285 14.55 4.37 4.17
C LEU A 285 14.16 4.58 2.70
N ALA A 286 13.39 3.66 2.11
CA ALA A 286 12.92 3.78 0.72
C ALA A 286 12.04 5.02 0.46
N CYS A 287 11.41 5.58 1.50
CA CYS A 287 10.58 6.79 1.42
C CYS A 287 11.36 8.08 1.72
N ALA A 288 12.61 8.00 2.19
CA ALA A 288 13.39 9.17 2.59
C ALA A 288 13.54 10.17 1.43
N GLU A 289 13.43 11.46 1.72
CA GLU A 289 13.61 12.52 0.71
C GLU A 289 15.05 12.57 0.22
N ASP A 290 16.01 12.54 1.15
CA ASP A 290 17.43 12.33 0.85
C ASP A 290 17.79 10.88 1.18
N PHE A 291 17.64 10.02 0.19
CA PHE A 291 17.89 8.60 0.32
C PHE A 291 19.38 8.30 0.63
N THR A 292 20.29 9.00 -0.02
CA THR A 292 21.74 8.76 0.12
C THR A 292 22.23 9.11 1.53
N GLU A 293 21.81 10.27 2.06
CA GLU A 293 22.12 10.69 3.43
C GLU A 293 21.50 9.73 4.45
N SER A 294 20.23 9.37 4.27
CA SER A 294 19.52 8.46 5.17
C SER A 294 20.18 7.08 5.23
N MET A 295 20.68 6.57 4.12
CA MET A 295 21.42 5.31 4.07
C MET A 295 22.77 5.40 4.79
N ALA A 296 23.51 6.48 4.59
CA ALA A 296 24.79 6.69 5.27
C ALA A 296 24.61 6.79 6.80
N LEU A 297 23.55 7.48 7.25
CA LEU A 297 23.20 7.54 8.67
C LEU A 297 22.80 6.18 9.25
N GLU A 298 22.05 5.38 8.48
CA GLU A 298 21.66 4.03 8.90
C GLU A 298 22.87 3.12 9.05
N GLU A 299 23.79 3.16 8.12
CA GLU A 299 25.05 2.40 8.17
C GLU A 299 25.88 2.80 9.39
N SER A 300 26.07 4.11 9.60
CA SER A 300 26.77 4.64 10.77
C SER A 300 26.15 4.18 12.10
N ARG A 301 24.82 4.21 12.21
CA ARG A 301 24.09 3.73 13.41
C ARG A 301 24.24 2.23 13.65
N ASN A 302 24.35 1.44 12.59
CA ASN A 302 24.55 -0.01 12.68
C ASN A 302 26.00 -0.39 12.98
N GLU A 303 26.97 0.45 12.67
CA GLU A 303 28.39 0.27 12.97
C GLU A 303 28.81 0.82 14.34
N SER A 304 28.01 1.73 14.90
CA SER A 304 28.30 2.38 16.18
C SER A 304 28.48 1.35 17.29
N ASP A 305 29.55 1.54 18.06
CA ASP A 305 29.85 0.69 19.22
C ASP A 305 28.81 0.95 20.31
N ALA A 306 28.23 -0.11 20.87
CA ALA A 306 27.17 -0.04 21.89
C ALA A 306 27.65 0.61 23.21
N GLY A 307 28.90 1.00 23.31
CA GLY A 307 29.49 1.63 24.47
C GLY A 307 29.53 3.15 24.47
N THR A 308 29.19 3.81 23.38
CA THR A 308 29.24 5.29 23.29
C THR A 308 27.87 5.89 23.30
N LEU A 309 27.46 6.52 24.40
CA LEU A 309 26.22 7.26 24.50
C LEU A 309 26.36 8.64 23.83
N LEU A 310 25.57 8.90 22.78
CA LEU A 310 25.48 10.21 22.16
C LEU A 310 24.43 11.07 22.84
N GLU A 311 24.62 12.38 22.85
CA GLU A 311 23.58 13.32 23.31
C GLU A 311 22.48 13.40 22.25
N GLU A 312 21.26 13.05 22.68
CA GLU A 312 20.08 13.13 21.81
C GLU A 312 19.17 14.23 22.33
N PRO A 313 18.89 15.26 21.50
CA PRO A 313 17.90 16.26 21.85
C PRO A 313 16.55 15.61 22.12
N THR A 314 16.06 15.74 23.33
CA THR A 314 14.82 15.12 23.79
C THR A 314 13.82 16.18 24.22
N LEU A 315 12.60 16.14 23.67
CA LEU A 315 11.48 16.95 24.12
C LEU A 315 10.67 16.17 25.18
N PRO A 316 10.76 16.51 26.50
CA PRO A 316 10.14 15.70 27.56
C PRO A 316 8.63 15.46 27.38
N PRO A 317 7.79 16.45 26.96
CA PRO A 317 6.38 16.18 26.67
C PRO A 317 6.17 15.12 25.57
N LEU A 318 7.01 15.12 24.53
CA LEU A 318 6.90 14.13 23.45
C LEU A 318 7.26 12.72 23.94
N ALA A 319 8.28 12.60 24.79
CA ALA A 319 8.63 11.33 25.44
C ALA A 319 7.46 10.76 26.25
N THR A 320 6.70 11.63 26.95
CA THR A 320 5.51 11.24 27.71
C THR A 320 4.37 10.78 26.78
N ILE A 321 4.13 11.48 25.68
CA ILE A 321 3.12 11.08 24.68
C ILE A 321 3.47 9.71 24.08
N LEU A 322 4.72 9.51 23.65
CA LEU A 322 5.20 8.25 23.12
C LEU A 322 5.03 7.11 24.15
N ALA A 323 5.45 7.32 25.40
CA ALA A 323 5.31 6.35 26.46
C ALA A 323 3.83 5.98 26.71
N GLY A 324 2.93 6.95 26.75
CA GLY A 324 1.49 6.75 26.94
C GLY A 324 0.87 5.89 25.82
N ILE A 325 1.19 6.20 24.56
CA ILE A 325 0.73 5.42 23.41
C ILE A 325 1.26 3.99 23.50
N MET A 326 2.57 3.80 23.73
CA MET A 326 3.19 2.50 23.75
C MET A 326 2.72 1.64 24.93
N SER A 327 2.55 2.20 26.11
CA SER A 327 2.00 1.49 27.27
C SER A 327 0.56 1.03 27.03
N THR A 328 -0.26 1.89 26.42
CA THR A 328 -1.64 1.54 26.06
C THR A 328 -1.68 0.38 25.06
N GLU A 329 -0.86 0.41 24.03
CA GLU A 329 -0.78 -0.65 23.02
C GLU A 329 -0.21 -1.94 23.61
N ALA A 330 0.76 -1.86 24.50
CA ALA A 330 1.27 -3.00 25.26
C ALA A 330 0.16 -3.67 26.08
N LEU A 331 -0.62 -2.89 26.83
CA LEU A 331 -1.75 -3.42 27.61
C LEU A 331 -2.82 -4.05 26.71
N LYS A 332 -3.18 -3.43 25.59
CA LYS A 332 -4.13 -3.99 24.62
C LYS A 332 -3.65 -5.34 24.08
N ALA A 333 -2.37 -5.43 23.71
CA ALA A 333 -1.78 -6.64 23.18
C ALA A 333 -1.79 -7.79 24.22
N MET A 334 -1.40 -7.47 25.47
CA MET A 334 -1.29 -8.46 26.54
C MET A 334 -2.63 -8.93 27.07
N LEU A 335 -3.58 -8.04 27.22
CA LEU A 335 -4.90 -8.34 27.80
C LEU A 335 -5.91 -8.80 26.76
N ALA A 336 -5.57 -8.77 25.48
CA ALA A 336 -6.47 -9.01 24.36
C ALA A 336 -7.74 -8.11 24.42
N ILE A 337 -7.58 -6.86 24.85
CA ILE A 337 -8.64 -5.84 24.90
C ILE A 337 -8.68 -5.09 23.58
N GLY A 338 -9.63 -5.43 22.73
CA GLY A 338 -9.71 -4.90 21.37
C GLY A 338 -8.50 -5.31 20.51
N THR A 339 -8.43 -4.77 19.29
CA THR A 339 -7.30 -4.98 18.40
C THR A 339 -6.22 -3.92 18.65
N PRO A 340 -4.96 -4.30 18.93
CA PRO A 340 -3.87 -3.33 19.05
C PRO A 340 -3.75 -2.48 17.77
N SER A 341 -3.76 -1.15 17.94
CA SER A 341 -3.77 -0.21 16.81
C SER A 341 -2.43 -0.17 16.08
N LEU A 342 -1.34 -0.56 16.77
CA LEU A 342 0.02 -0.60 16.23
C LEU A 342 0.39 -1.98 15.63
N ALA A 343 -0.49 -2.99 15.67
CA ALA A 343 -0.23 -4.26 15.01
C ALA A 343 -0.03 -4.06 13.49
N GLY A 344 1.21 -4.23 13.02
CA GLY A 344 1.59 -3.97 11.63
C GLY A 344 1.42 -2.50 11.19
N LYS A 345 1.45 -1.57 12.13
CA LYS A 345 1.30 -0.13 11.87
C LYS A 345 2.24 0.68 12.75
N THR A 346 2.50 1.92 12.31
CA THR A 346 3.20 2.92 13.11
C THR A 346 2.37 4.20 13.22
N VAL A 347 2.62 4.96 14.27
CA VAL A 347 2.11 6.32 14.42
C VAL A 347 3.29 7.27 14.49
N GLU A 348 3.42 8.16 13.50
CA GLU A 348 4.33 9.30 13.57
C GLU A 348 3.66 10.42 14.36
N ILE A 349 4.39 11.02 15.28
CA ILE A 349 3.97 12.12 16.12
C ILE A 349 4.90 13.30 15.85
N ASN A 350 4.37 14.42 15.39
CA ASN A 350 5.11 15.65 15.22
C ASN A 350 4.66 16.67 16.28
N ALA A 351 5.52 16.96 17.25
CA ALA A 351 5.18 17.82 18.37
C ALA A 351 5.01 19.30 18.00
N TRP A 352 5.57 19.77 16.86
CA TRP A 352 5.46 21.17 16.45
C TRP A 352 4.09 21.54 15.90
N ASN A 353 3.48 20.67 15.13
CA ASN A 353 2.18 20.92 14.50
C ASN A 353 1.05 20.03 15.05
N LEU A 354 1.37 19.17 16.03
CA LEU A 354 0.46 18.17 16.62
C LEU A 354 -0.14 17.20 15.60
N ASP A 355 0.54 16.95 14.47
CA ASP A 355 0.13 15.93 13.52
C ASP A 355 0.39 14.53 14.07
N LEU A 356 -0.61 13.69 13.93
CA LEU A 356 -0.58 12.28 14.27
C LEU A 356 -0.88 11.47 13.01
N GLY A 357 0.18 11.02 12.34
CA GLY A 357 0.09 10.20 11.13
C GLY A 357 0.04 8.71 11.47
N ARG A 358 -1.00 8.00 11.03
CA ARG A 358 -1.06 6.53 11.14
C ARG A 358 -0.66 5.91 9.81
N HIS A 359 0.30 4.97 9.84
CA HIS A 359 0.88 4.37 8.64
C HIS A 359 0.84 2.85 8.71
N HIS A 360 0.36 2.21 7.66
CA HIS A 360 0.38 0.76 7.51
C HIS A 360 1.75 0.29 7.05
N VAL A 361 2.26 -0.75 7.68
CA VAL A 361 3.53 -1.38 7.31
C VAL A 361 3.23 -2.68 6.55
N LEU A 362 3.45 -2.68 5.25
CA LEU A 362 3.33 -3.87 4.43
C LEU A 362 4.59 -4.74 4.57
N ARG A 363 4.42 -6.08 4.56
CA ARG A 363 5.57 -6.98 4.48
C ARG A 363 6.35 -6.71 3.20
N ARG A 364 7.67 -6.69 3.30
CA ARG A 364 8.51 -6.65 2.11
C ARG A 364 8.62 -8.06 1.52
N PRO A 365 8.36 -8.26 0.20
CA PRO A 365 8.42 -9.59 -0.42
C PRO A 365 9.73 -10.33 -0.19
N ALA A 366 10.86 -9.63 -0.36
CA ALA A 366 12.20 -10.15 -0.18
C ALA A 366 12.84 -9.74 1.16
N CYS A 367 12.07 -9.70 2.27
CA CYS A 367 12.63 -9.32 3.56
C CYS A 367 13.68 -10.34 4.03
N PRO A 368 14.93 -9.94 4.35
CA PRO A 368 15.98 -10.87 4.74
C PRO A 368 15.72 -11.55 6.09
N VAL A 369 14.74 -11.08 6.86
CA VAL A 369 14.45 -11.55 8.23
C VAL A 369 13.15 -12.34 8.29
N CYS A 370 12.05 -11.85 7.72
CA CYS A 370 10.72 -12.47 7.87
C CYS A 370 10.12 -13.03 6.58
N ALA A 371 10.78 -12.88 5.40
CA ALA A 371 10.28 -13.53 4.21
C ALA A 371 10.42 -15.06 4.36
N GLU A 372 9.40 -15.76 3.91
CA GLU A 372 9.47 -17.22 3.85
C GLU A 372 10.66 -17.64 2.99
N LYS A 373 11.47 -18.59 3.47
CA LYS A 373 12.58 -19.16 2.70
C LYS A 373 12.11 -19.96 1.47
N LYS A 374 10.81 -20.23 1.36
CA LYS A 374 10.22 -20.83 0.17
C LYS A 374 10.13 -19.77 -0.91
N LYS A 375 10.76 -20.05 -2.03
CA LYS A 375 10.68 -19.26 -3.26
C LYS A 375 9.21 -19.09 -3.66
N HIS A 376 8.65 -17.91 -3.43
CA HIS A 376 7.28 -17.60 -3.82
C HIS A 376 7.25 -17.28 -5.31
N LEU A 377 7.05 -18.30 -6.13
CA LEU A 377 6.72 -18.10 -7.54
C LEU A 377 5.20 -17.95 -7.63
N PRO A 378 4.69 -16.80 -8.09
CA PRO A 378 3.25 -16.60 -8.22
C PRO A 378 2.66 -17.68 -9.12
N GLU A 379 1.49 -18.16 -8.73
CA GLU A 379 0.74 -19.10 -9.55
C GLU A 379 0.33 -18.46 -10.89
N GLN A 380 0.30 -19.27 -11.93
CA GLN A 380 -0.14 -18.85 -13.26
C GLN A 380 -1.36 -19.70 -13.68
N PRO A 381 -2.58 -19.31 -13.22
CA PRO A 381 -3.80 -20.05 -13.51
C PRO A 381 -4.10 -20.11 -15.01
N ASN A 382 -4.80 -21.15 -15.42
CA ASN A 382 -5.29 -21.29 -16.79
C ASN A 382 -6.54 -20.44 -17.05
N LEU A 383 -6.96 -20.35 -18.31
CA LEU A 383 -8.09 -19.52 -18.73
C LEU A 383 -9.39 -19.84 -17.97
N THR A 384 -9.65 -21.14 -17.68
CA THR A 384 -10.84 -21.56 -16.94
C THR A 384 -10.84 -21.03 -15.51
N ALA A 385 -9.70 -21.13 -14.82
CA ALA A 385 -9.56 -20.61 -13.45
C ALA A 385 -9.63 -19.09 -13.41
N LEU A 386 -9.03 -18.40 -14.38
CA LEU A 386 -9.13 -16.94 -14.53
C LEU A 386 -10.59 -16.50 -14.76
N GLY A 387 -11.36 -17.18 -15.60
CA GLY A 387 -12.76 -16.90 -15.88
C GLY A 387 -13.70 -17.15 -14.69
N ALA A 388 -13.27 -17.95 -13.72
CA ALA A 388 -14.04 -18.25 -12.51
C ALA A 388 -13.79 -17.24 -11.36
N ASP A 389 -12.77 -16.40 -11.45
CA ASP A 389 -12.44 -15.41 -10.40
C ASP A 389 -13.50 -14.30 -10.35
N ARG A 390 -14.24 -14.26 -9.25
CA ARG A 390 -15.35 -13.31 -8.99
C ARG A 390 -15.05 -12.38 -7.80
N ARG A 391 -13.79 -12.22 -7.42
CA ARG A 391 -13.44 -11.36 -6.30
C ARG A 391 -13.90 -9.91 -6.56
N ALA A 392 -14.58 -9.34 -5.57
CA ALA A 392 -14.97 -7.93 -5.65
C ALA A 392 -13.73 -7.03 -5.51
N PRO A 393 -13.61 -5.95 -6.28
CA PRO A 393 -12.56 -4.98 -6.07
C PRO A 393 -12.63 -4.41 -4.66
N GLY A 394 -11.47 -4.27 -4.00
CA GLY A 394 -11.37 -3.63 -2.69
C GLY A 394 -11.88 -2.19 -2.73
N GLU A 395 -12.37 -1.68 -1.61
CA GLU A 395 -12.78 -0.27 -1.51
C GLU A 395 -11.56 0.63 -1.76
N PRO A 396 -11.59 1.56 -2.72
CA PRO A 396 -10.42 2.35 -3.13
C PRO A 396 -9.79 3.16 -2.02
N LEU A 397 -10.61 3.70 -1.11
CA LEU A 397 -10.11 4.45 0.04
C LEU A 397 -9.29 3.57 0.99
N ARG A 398 -9.74 2.35 1.28
CA ARG A 398 -8.99 1.40 2.13
C ARG A 398 -7.69 0.94 1.47
N VAL A 399 -7.69 0.80 0.16
CA VAL A 399 -6.47 0.49 -0.60
C VAL A 399 -5.49 1.65 -0.52
N ALA A 400 -5.95 2.89 -0.74
CA ALA A 400 -5.11 4.08 -0.65
C ALA A 400 -4.49 4.24 0.75
N GLU A 401 -5.27 4.05 1.83
CA GLU A 401 -4.78 4.11 3.22
C GLU A 401 -3.63 3.13 3.51
N ARG A 402 -3.61 2.00 2.81
CA ARG A 402 -2.57 0.97 3.01
C ARG A 402 -1.36 1.14 2.10
N LEU A 403 -1.53 1.72 0.92
CA LEU A 403 -0.46 1.93 -0.06
C LEU A 403 0.29 3.25 0.14
N VAL A 404 -0.44 4.31 0.57
CA VAL A 404 0.09 5.66 0.62
C VAL A 404 0.59 6.00 2.01
N SER A 405 1.86 6.29 2.11
CA SER A 405 2.48 6.81 3.33
C SER A 405 3.77 7.54 2.99
N PRO A 406 3.99 8.76 3.49
CA PRO A 406 5.22 9.49 3.25
C PRO A 406 6.44 8.84 3.92
N ILE A 407 6.24 7.98 4.92
CA ILE A 407 7.33 7.41 5.70
C ILE A 407 7.56 5.90 5.47
N CYS A 408 6.59 5.15 4.94
CA CYS A 408 6.76 3.70 4.72
C CYS A 408 5.82 3.12 3.65
N GLY A 409 5.21 3.95 2.81
CA GLY A 409 4.29 3.53 1.76
C GLY A 409 4.98 2.90 0.56
N VAL A 410 4.21 2.19 -0.24
CA VAL A 410 4.57 1.89 -1.63
C VAL A 410 4.57 3.17 -2.45
N VAL A 411 3.59 4.03 -2.18
CA VAL A 411 3.49 5.39 -2.70
C VAL A 411 3.85 6.36 -1.58
N ARG A 412 4.95 7.10 -1.74
CA ARG A 412 5.43 8.06 -0.73
C ARG A 412 4.76 9.44 -0.85
N ASN A 413 4.37 9.83 -2.06
CA ASN A 413 3.70 11.10 -2.32
C ASN A 413 2.51 10.88 -3.26
N PHE A 414 1.33 11.30 -2.83
CA PHE A 414 0.10 11.12 -3.56
C PHE A 414 -0.72 12.39 -3.53
N ARG A 415 -0.85 13.05 -4.69
CA ARG A 415 -1.53 14.35 -4.74
C ARG A 415 -2.25 14.59 -6.04
N ARG A 416 -3.30 15.41 -5.98
CA ARG A 416 -3.95 15.97 -7.16
C ARG A 416 -3.00 16.95 -7.85
N ILE A 417 -2.95 16.90 -9.18
CA ILE A 417 -2.24 17.90 -9.99
C ILE A 417 -3.15 19.12 -10.17
N CYS A 418 -2.66 20.26 -9.72
CA CYS A 418 -3.29 21.55 -10.00
C CYS A 418 -2.93 21.98 -11.42
N LYS A 419 -3.90 21.95 -12.33
CA LYS A 419 -3.71 22.41 -13.71
C LYS A 419 -3.70 23.94 -13.79
N ASP A 420 -3.12 24.46 -14.88
CA ASP A 420 -3.22 25.88 -15.19
C ASP A 420 -4.70 26.29 -15.31
N PRO A 421 -5.14 27.46 -14.82
CA PRO A 421 -6.53 27.91 -14.90
C PRO A 421 -7.11 27.97 -16.33
N SER A 422 -6.26 28.06 -17.35
CA SER A 422 -6.70 27.97 -18.75
C SER A 422 -7.06 26.55 -19.20
N GLU A 423 -6.66 25.51 -18.46
CA GLU A 423 -7.07 24.14 -18.73
C GLU A 423 -8.45 23.84 -18.11
N PRO A 424 -9.26 22.95 -18.72
CA PRO A 424 -10.47 22.46 -18.06
C PRO A 424 -10.19 21.81 -16.71
N GLU A 425 -11.08 21.99 -15.74
CA GLU A 425 -10.92 21.33 -14.43
C GLU A 425 -10.92 19.79 -14.58
N ARG A 426 -11.80 19.27 -15.42
CA ARG A 426 -11.85 17.85 -15.75
C ARG A 426 -11.06 17.54 -17.03
N PRO A 427 -10.48 16.32 -17.13
CA PRO A 427 -10.43 15.26 -16.12
C PRO A 427 -9.58 15.66 -14.92
N PHE A 428 -9.84 15.05 -13.76
CA PHE A 428 -8.93 15.12 -12.62
C PHE A 428 -7.69 14.30 -12.93
N ILE A 429 -6.53 14.78 -12.45
CA ILE A 429 -5.25 14.10 -12.60
C ILE A 429 -4.63 13.97 -11.21
N TYR A 430 -4.22 12.76 -10.87
CA TYR A 430 -3.44 12.46 -9.65
C TYR A 430 -2.06 11.99 -10.02
N ARG A 431 -1.08 12.39 -9.22
CA ARG A 431 0.30 11.94 -9.28
C ARG A 431 0.58 11.05 -8.07
N ALA A 432 1.14 9.89 -8.33
CA ALA A 432 1.67 8.96 -7.34
C ALA A 432 3.18 8.85 -7.56
N GLU A 433 3.96 9.03 -6.49
CA GLU A 433 5.40 8.87 -6.51
C GLU A 433 5.76 7.65 -5.66
N LEU A 434 6.37 6.66 -6.28
CA LEU A 434 6.79 5.43 -5.61
C LEU A 434 7.93 5.69 -4.63
N SER A 435 7.97 4.93 -3.55
CA SER A 435 9.19 4.75 -2.77
C SER A 435 10.26 4.05 -3.62
N ASN A 436 11.52 4.06 -3.19
CA ASN A 436 12.61 3.44 -3.95
C ASN A 436 12.45 1.90 -4.00
N ALA A 437 11.71 1.41 -5.01
CA ALA A 437 11.42 0.00 -5.19
C ALA A 437 12.68 -0.84 -5.49
N ARG A 438 13.68 -0.26 -6.17
CA ARG A 438 14.94 -0.94 -6.46
C ARG A 438 15.76 -1.21 -5.19
N PHE A 439 15.78 -0.26 -4.26
CA PHE A 439 16.35 -0.49 -2.93
C PHE A 439 15.61 -1.60 -2.19
N LEU A 440 14.29 -1.61 -2.24
CA LEU A 440 13.48 -2.65 -1.61
C LEU A 440 13.75 -4.04 -2.20
N GLU A 441 14.06 -4.15 -3.48
CA GLU A 441 14.35 -5.43 -4.13
C GLU A 441 15.79 -5.88 -3.93
N LYS A 442 16.77 -5.07 -4.37
CA LYS A 442 18.18 -5.46 -4.47
C LYS A 442 19.10 -4.75 -3.48
N GLY A 443 18.59 -3.82 -2.68
CA GLY A 443 19.41 -2.96 -1.83
C GLY A 443 20.22 -1.93 -2.64
N ASP A 444 19.73 -1.57 -3.84
CA ASP A 444 20.36 -0.57 -4.71
C ASP A 444 20.39 0.78 -3.99
N LYS A 445 21.57 1.38 -3.86
CA LYS A 445 21.79 2.63 -3.14
C LYS A 445 21.59 3.88 -4.00
N GLU A 446 21.19 3.72 -5.26
CA GLU A 446 20.84 4.86 -6.11
C GLU A 446 19.46 5.41 -5.74
N ASP A 447 19.38 6.74 -5.72
CA ASP A 447 18.10 7.44 -5.50
C ASP A 447 17.27 7.40 -6.79
N ARG A 448 16.28 6.50 -6.82
CA ARG A 448 15.40 6.29 -8.00
C ARG A 448 13.94 6.30 -7.60
N PHE A 449 13.28 7.41 -7.87
CA PHE A 449 11.85 7.55 -7.68
C PHE A 449 11.10 7.51 -9.02
N ILE A 450 10.08 6.67 -9.08
CA ILE A 450 9.21 6.54 -10.25
C ILE A 450 7.94 7.34 -10.00
N VAL A 451 7.56 8.12 -11.00
CA VAL A 451 6.35 8.93 -11.00
C VAL A 451 5.31 8.26 -11.88
N CYS A 452 4.14 8.01 -11.30
CA CYS A 452 2.95 7.52 -11.96
C CYS A 452 1.87 8.59 -11.99
N SER A 453 0.95 8.53 -12.94
CA SER A 453 -0.15 9.47 -12.99
C SER A 453 -1.45 8.79 -13.43
N GLY A 454 -2.57 9.23 -12.87
CA GLY A 454 -3.89 8.70 -13.21
C GLY A 454 -4.88 9.80 -13.55
N LYS A 455 -5.81 9.48 -14.42
CA LYS A 455 -6.84 10.35 -14.93
C LYS A 455 -8.23 9.80 -14.68
N GLY A 456 -9.23 10.71 -14.56
CA GLY A 456 -10.62 10.30 -14.43
C GLY A 456 -11.58 11.49 -14.37
N TYR A 457 -12.87 11.27 -14.64
CA TYR A 457 -13.85 12.33 -14.50
C TYR A 457 -14.20 12.65 -13.05
N SER A 458 -14.05 11.70 -12.14
CA SER A 458 -14.13 11.89 -10.70
C SER A 458 -12.75 11.81 -10.08
N GLN A 459 -12.59 12.41 -8.88
CA GLN A 459 -11.35 12.30 -8.14
C GLN A 459 -11.03 10.85 -7.80
N GLU A 460 -12.04 10.08 -7.39
CA GLU A 460 -11.89 8.67 -7.05
C GLU A 460 -11.37 7.83 -8.24
N GLN A 461 -11.90 8.08 -9.43
CA GLN A 461 -11.46 7.40 -10.66
C GLN A 461 -10.01 7.74 -10.99
N ALA A 462 -9.63 9.03 -10.87
CA ALA A 462 -8.25 9.46 -11.09
C ALA A 462 -7.28 8.89 -10.05
N GLN A 463 -7.72 8.80 -8.79
CA GLN A 463 -6.95 8.16 -7.72
C GLN A 463 -6.74 6.67 -7.99
N ARG A 464 -7.79 5.94 -8.36
CA ARG A 464 -7.68 4.52 -8.73
C ARG A 464 -6.71 4.30 -9.88
N SER A 465 -6.80 5.14 -10.92
CA SER A 465 -5.93 5.07 -12.08
C SER A 465 -4.46 5.29 -11.69
N ALA A 466 -4.16 6.32 -10.89
CA ALA A 466 -2.79 6.60 -10.43
C ALA A 466 -2.23 5.52 -9.50
N LEU A 467 -3.05 4.98 -8.59
CA LEU A 467 -2.64 3.88 -7.71
C LEU A 467 -2.50 2.57 -8.48
N GLY A 468 -3.33 2.33 -9.50
CA GLY A 468 -3.21 1.18 -10.40
C GLY A 468 -1.85 1.18 -11.11
N GLU A 469 -1.46 2.31 -11.72
CA GLU A 469 -0.14 2.44 -12.35
C GLU A 469 1.00 2.30 -11.32
N ALA A 470 0.82 2.84 -10.10
CA ALA A 470 1.82 2.68 -9.04
C ALA A 470 2.02 1.21 -8.64
N VAL A 471 0.94 0.44 -8.48
CA VAL A 471 0.99 -1.02 -8.20
C VAL A 471 1.63 -1.78 -9.35
N GLU A 472 1.29 -1.43 -10.59
CA GLU A 472 1.89 -1.98 -11.80
C GLU A 472 3.40 -1.82 -11.80
N ARG A 473 3.89 -0.58 -11.66
CA ARG A 473 5.33 -0.28 -11.66
C ARG A 473 6.05 -0.92 -10.48
N TYR A 474 5.47 -0.84 -9.27
CA TYR A 474 6.04 -1.47 -8.09
C TYR A 474 6.21 -2.98 -8.26
N SER A 475 5.13 -3.67 -8.65
CA SER A 475 5.15 -5.13 -8.78
C SER A 475 6.10 -5.62 -9.88
N ALA A 476 6.21 -4.87 -10.98
CA ALA A 476 7.08 -5.21 -12.07
C ALA A 476 8.59 -4.98 -11.78
N LEU A 477 8.90 -4.17 -10.75
CA LEU A 477 10.28 -3.92 -10.29
C LEU A 477 10.70 -4.87 -9.17
N ILE A 478 9.76 -5.47 -8.44
CA ILE A 478 10.03 -6.38 -7.31
C ILE A 478 9.92 -7.82 -7.79
N TRP A 479 11.04 -8.43 -8.09
CA TRP A 479 11.14 -9.83 -8.53
C TRP A 479 12.44 -10.46 -8.05
N GLY A 480 12.45 -11.77 -7.81
CA GLY A 480 13.65 -12.49 -7.33
C GLY A 480 14.45 -13.12 -8.48
N GLU A 481 15.76 -13.19 -8.33
CA GLU A 481 16.67 -13.88 -9.26
C GLU A 481 16.29 -15.36 -9.48
N GLU A 482 15.62 -15.98 -8.52
CA GLU A 482 15.12 -17.35 -8.61
C GLU A 482 14.05 -17.55 -9.69
N ARG A 483 13.47 -16.47 -10.21
CA ARG A 483 12.54 -16.52 -11.36
C ARG A 483 13.24 -16.72 -12.70
N ILE A 484 14.56 -16.49 -12.76
CA ILE A 484 15.30 -16.42 -14.00
C ILE A 484 16.03 -17.73 -14.26
N VAL A 485 15.79 -18.29 -15.42
CA VAL A 485 16.55 -19.41 -15.96
C VAL A 485 17.46 -18.88 -17.06
N ARG A 486 18.77 -19.06 -16.94
CA ARG A 486 19.73 -18.65 -17.97
C ARG A 486 20.07 -19.85 -18.86
N ALA A 487 19.75 -19.73 -20.13
CA ALA A 487 20.00 -20.77 -21.13
C ALA A 487 20.04 -20.20 -22.55
N SER A 488 20.62 -20.92 -23.48
CA SER A 488 20.44 -20.65 -24.90
C SER A 488 19.07 -21.15 -25.37
N TYR A 489 18.51 -20.50 -26.40
CA TYR A 489 17.22 -20.91 -26.97
C TYR A 489 17.26 -22.36 -27.48
N GLU A 490 18.37 -22.76 -28.10
CA GLU A 490 18.53 -24.13 -28.61
C GLU A 490 18.30 -25.18 -27.53
N LYS A 491 18.76 -24.95 -26.29
CA LYS A 491 18.60 -25.92 -25.18
C LYS A 491 17.17 -26.04 -24.66
N ILE A 492 16.35 -25.00 -24.79
CA ILE A 492 15.01 -24.96 -24.21
C ILE A 492 13.90 -24.73 -25.25
N ARG A 493 14.19 -24.82 -26.51
CA ARG A 493 13.31 -24.52 -27.67
C ARG A 493 11.89 -25.06 -27.52
N GLU A 494 11.75 -26.30 -27.05
CA GLU A 494 10.43 -26.93 -26.91
C GLU A 494 9.54 -26.29 -25.86
N GLN A 495 10.15 -25.58 -24.88
CA GLN A 495 9.46 -24.94 -23.76
C GLN A 495 9.46 -23.43 -23.88
N ALA A 496 10.16 -22.84 -24.84
CA ALA A 496 10.41 -21.41 -24.94
C ALA A 496 9.65 -20.75 -26.10
N LEU A 497 9.29 -19.50 -25.90
CA LEU A 497 8.88 -18.61 -26.98
C LEU A 497 10.13 -18.27 -27.83
N ASP A 498 10.02 -18.42 -29.13
CA ASP A 498 11.08 -17.95 -30.04
C ASP A 498 11.22 -16.44 -29.90
N PRO A 499 12.39 -15.91 -29.49
CA PRO A 499 12.59 -14.48 -29.30
C PRO A 499 12.33 -13.63 -30.56
N ARG A 500 12.46 -14.22 -31.77
CA ARG A 500 12.14 -13.55 -33.03
C ARG A 500 10.67 -13.14 -33.10
N ARG A 501 9.77 -13.85 -32.44
CA ARG A 501 8.34 -13.52 -32.35
C ARG A 501 8.04 -12.32 -31.43
N LEU A 502 9.04 -11.82 -30.73
CA LEU A 502 8.92 -10.54 -30.01
C LEU A 502 9.23 -9.33 -30.89
N VAL A 503 9.29 -9.51 -32.19
CA VAL A 503 9.62 -8.51 -33.20
C VAL A 503 11.01 -7.91 -32.97
N LEU A 504 12.03 -8.47 -33.56
CA LEU A 504 13.41 -7.96 -33.49
C LEU A 504 13.71 -6.94 -34.58
N TYR A 505 14.96 -6.66 -34.77
CA TYR A 505 15.47 -5.77 -35.81
C TYR A 505 15.90 -6.55 -37.05
N ARG A 506 15.92 -5.88 -38.22
CA ARG A 506 16.49 -6.41 -39.43
C ARG A 506 18.01 -6.39 -39.38
N PRO A 507 18.72 -7.28 -40.10
CA PRO A 507 20.20 -7.32 -40.06
C PRO A 507 20.88 -6.00 -40.28
N GLU A 508 20.38 -5.18 -41.23
CA GLU A 508 20.92 -3.87 -41.57
C GLU A 508 20.78 -2.84 -40.45
N GLN A 509 19.80 -2.99 -39.53
CA GLN A 509 19.55 -2.04 -38.46
C GLN A 509 20.57 -2.17 -37.32
N TYR A 510 21.11 -3.37 -37.07
CA TYR A 510 22.06 -3.64 -35.96
C TYR A 510 23.35 -2.83 -36.02
N GLN A 511 23.74 -2.33 -37.22
CA GLN A 511 24.93 -1.52 -37.36
C GLN A 511 24.91 -0.20 -36.55
N ASN A 512 23.70 0.31 -36.25
CA ASN A 512 23.50 1.59 -35.61
C ASN A 512 22.68 1.47 -34.29
N LEU A 513 22.52 0.25 -33.76
CA LEU A 513 21.76 -0.01 -32.54
C LEU A 513 22.66 -0.61 -31.46
N PRO A 514 22.37 -0.33 -30.16
CA PRO A 514 23.12 -0.89 -29.05
C PRO A 514 22.70 -2.32 -28.69
N TYR A 515 21.95 -2.98 -29.56
CA TYR A 515 21.37 -4.32 -29.33
C TYR A 515 22.13 -5.39 -30.08
N ASP A 516 22.11 -6.60 -29.52
CA ASP A 516 22.74 -7.77 -30.13
C ASP A 516 21.77 -8.46 -31.12
N PRO A 517 22.24 -8.95 -32.27
CA PRO A 517 21.50 -9.89 -33.08
C PRO A 517 21.18 -11.16 -32.27
N PHE A 518 19.96 -11.68 -32.44
CA PHE A 518 19.60 -12.93 -31.78
C PHE A 518 20.33 -14.13 -32.42
N ASP A 519 20.88 -14.96 -31.54
CA ASP A 519 21.56 -16.21 -31.88
C ASP A 519 20.99 -17.34 -31.02
N ASP A 520 20.62 -18.46 -31.63
CA ASP A 520 20.02 -19.62 -30.96
C ASP A 520 20.93 -20.26 -29.90
N GLU A 521 22.26 -20.10 -30.03
CA GLU A 521 23.27 -20.65 -29.12
C GLU A 521 23.65 -19.71 -27.98
N ARG A 522 23.45 -18.42 -28.17
CA ARG A 522 23.79 -17.42 -27.15
C ARG A 522 22.83 -17.45 -25.99
N GLN A 523 23.35 -17.31 -24.78
CA GLN A 523 22.59 -17.31 -23.54
C GLN A 523 21.75 -16.03 -23.38
N ILE A 524 20.53 -16.19 -22.89
CA ILE A 524 19.67 -15.10 -22.41
C ILE A 524 18.94 -15.54 -21.15
N GLY A 525 18.39 -14.56 -20.41
CA GLY A 525 17.53 -14.83 -19.27
C GLY A 525 16.09 -15.15 -19.69
N TRP A 526 15.50 -16.13 -19.05
CA TRP A 526 14.12 -16.59 -19.30
C TRP A 526 13.28 -16.57 -18.04
N VAL A 527 12.00 -16.27 -18.19
CA VAL A 527 11.00 -16.27 -17.11
C VAL A 527 9.83 -17.14 -17.53
N ARG A 528 9.31 -17.92 -16.58
CA ARG A 528 8.11 -18.73 -16.80
C ARG A 528 6.89 -17.83 -17.00
N THR A 529 6.17 -18.04 -18.09
CA THR A 529 4.90 -17.44 -18.45
C THR A 529 3.87 -18.55 -18.74
N ARG A 530 2.61 -18.19 -18.89
CA ARG A 530 1.53 -19.11 -19.26
C ARG A 530 0.96 -18.75 -20.62
N SER A 531 0.89 -19.70 -21.52
CA SER A 531 0.11 -19.61 -22.76
C SER A 531 -1.36 -19.88 -22.47
N LEU A 532 -2.23 -18.93 -22.79
CA LEU A 532 -3.67 -19.08 -22.66
C LEU A 532 -4.30 -19.78 -23.88
N CYS A 533 -3.68 -19.66 -25.04
CA CYS A 533 -4.15 -20.34 -26.25
C CYS A 533 -3.87 -21.84 -26.22
N HIS A 534 -2.77 -22.28 -25.59
CA HIS A 534 -2.34 -23.68 -25.60
C HIS A 534 -2.38 -24.33 -24.21
N ASP A 535 -2.77 -23.58 -23.17
CA ASP A 535 -2.91 -24.04 -21.78
C ASP A 535 -1.63 -24.75 -21.24
N ARG A 536 -0.47 -24.16 -21.48
CA ARG A 536 0.84 -24.69 -21.04
C ARG A 536 1.76 -23.58 -20.55
N ASP A 537 2.74 -23.96 -19.75
CA ASP A 537 3.81 -23.03 -19.37
C ASP A 537 4.77 -22.84 -20.56
N VAL A 538 5.26 -21.61 -20.72
CA VAL A 538 6.18 -21.20 -21.78
C VAL A 538 7.24 -20.30 -21.17
N MET A 539 8.52 -20.55 -21.45
CA MET A 539 9.62 -19.67 -21.05
C MET A 539 9.69 -18.49 -22.04
N ALA A 540 9.50 -17.30 -21.54
CA ALA A 540 9.65 -16.08 -22.35
C ALA A 540 10.92 -15.32 -21.96
N PRO A 541 11.56 -14.58 -22.89
CA PRO A 541 12.74 -13.77 -22.59
C PRO A 541 12.47 -12.79 -21.44
N ALA A 542 13.34 -12.77 -20.42
CA ALA A 542 13.21 -11.93 -19.23
C ALA A 542 13.10 -10.44 -19.57
N LEU A 543 13.80 -9.98 -20.61
CA LEU A 543 13.68 -8.63 -21.18
C LEU A 543 12.26 -8.24 -21.58
N GLY A 544 11.45 -9.22 -22.04
CA GLY A 544 10.05 -9.00 -22.45
C GLY A 544 9.05 -9.08 -21.30
N VAL A 545 9.45 -9.59 -20.12
CA VAL A 545 8.56 -9.83 -19.00
C VAL A 545 8.82 -8.88 -17.83
N LEU A 546 10.08 -8.73 -17.40
CA LEU A 546 10.48 -8.02 -16.18
C LEU A 546 10.88 -6.57 -16.48
N MET A 547 10.49 -5.67 -15.59
CA MET A 547 11.05 -4.33 -15.58
C MET A 547 12.42 -4.34 -14.88
N ALA A 548 13.30 -3.44 -15.31
CA ALA A 548 14.66 -3.30 -14.75
C ALA A 548 15.46 -4.62 -14.68
N TYR A 549 15.23 -5.53 -15.63
CA TYR A 549 16.09 -6.70 -15.81
C TYR A 549 17.51 -6.24 -16.19
N GLU A 550 18.50 -6.75 -15.47
CA GLU A 550 19.91 -6.45 -15.76
C GLU A 550 20.51 -7.58 -16.59
N VAL A 551 20.74 -7.27 -17.85
CA VAL A 551 21.40 -8.19 -18.79
C VAL A 551 22.82 -8.48 -18.30
N GLN A 552 23.16 -9.75 -18.11
CA GLN A 552 24.48 -10.14 -17.65
C GLN A 552 25.49 -10.03 -18.81
N PRO A 553 26.81 -9.88 -18.52
CA PRO A 553 27.84 -9.69 -19.57
C PRO A 553 27.91 -10.79 -20.64
N ASP A 554 27.46 -12.01 -20.30
CA ASP A 554 27.42 -13.17 -21.20
C ASP A 554 26.07 -13.35 -21.91
N GLU A 555 25.08 -12.53 -21.60
CA GLU A 555 23.74 -12.55 -22.21
C GLU A 555 23.67 -11.63 -23.43
N ALA A 556 22.75 -11.92 -24.35
CA ALA A 556 22.43 -11.03 -25.47
C ALA A 556 21.40 -9.95 -25.03
N TYR A 557 21.72 -8.69 -25.33
CA TYR A 557 20.80 -7.58 -25.15
C TYR A 557 19.99 -7.36 -26.43
N LEU A 558 18.81 -7.99 -26.52
CA LEU A 558 18.04 -8.09 -27.77
C LEU A 558 17.24 -6.83 -28.12
N PHE A 559 16.71 -6.13 -27.12
CA PHE A 559 15.84 -4.95 -27.27
C PHE A 559 15.64 -4.21 -25.95
N PRO A 560 15.19 -2.95 -25.97
CA PRO A 560 14.98 -2.18 -24.76
C PRO A 560 13.78 -2.71 -23.95
N ILE A 561 13.89 -2.64 -22.63
CA ILE A 561 12.79 -2.97 -21.72
C ILE A 561 11.73 -1.88 -21.81
N THR A 562 10.48 -2.25 -22.02
CA THR A 562 9.33 -1.35 -22.04
C THR A 562 8.27 -1.79 -21.05
N SER A 563 7.32 -0.91 -20.72
CA SER A 563 6.13 -1.28 -19.95
C SER A 563 5.00 -1.87 -20.81
N ASN A 564 5.16 -1.95 -22.12
CA ASN A 564 4.11 -2.39 -23.05
C ASN A 564 3.53 -3.77 -22.65
N GLY A 565 2.22 -3.84 -22.43
CA GLY A 565 1.52 -5.04 -21.97
C GLY A 565 1.59 -5.30 -20.47
N LEU A 566 2.17 -4.38 -19.69
CA LEU A 566 2.15 -4.43 -18.23
C LEU A 566 0.89 -3.75 -17.71
N ALA A 567 0.17 -4.41 -16.81
CA ALA A 567 -1.01 -3.81 -16.20
C ALA A 567 -1.28 -4.34 -14.79
N ALA A 568 -1.96 -3.52 -13.97
CA ALA A 568 -2.51 -3.93 -12.68
C ALA A 568 -4.05 -3.94 -12.71
N GLY A 569 -4.64 -4.77 -11.86
CA GLY A 569 -6.09 -4.88 -11.75
C GLY A 569 -6.55 -5.43 -10.40
N PRO A 570 -7.85 -5.34 -10.10
CA PRO A 570 -8.44 -5.90 -8.89
C PRO A 570 -8.48 -7.44 -8.92
N THR A 571 -8.36 -8.04 -10.10
CA THR A 571 -8.16 -9.47 -10.30
C THR A 571 -7.01 -9.70 -11.29
N LEU A 572 -6.45 -10.89 -11.28
CA LEU A 572 -5.42 -11.25 -12.25
C LEU A 572 -5.98 -11.24 -13.68
N THR A 573 -7.25 -11.60 -13.86
CA THR A 573 -7.96 -11.53 -15.13
C THR A 573 -8.03 -10.12 -15.69
N ASP A 574 -8.39 -9.14 -14.85
CA ASP A 574 -8.42 -7.73 -15.25
C ASP A 574 -7.02 -7.24 -15.65
N ALA A 575 -6.00 -7.61 -14.89
CA ALA A 575 -4.62 -7.24 -15.19
C ALA A 575 -4.15 -7.83 -16.54
N ILE A 576 -4.40 -9.12 -16.81
CA ILE A 576 -4.04 -9.76 -18.07
C ILE A 576 -4.78 -9.12 -19.24
N LEU A 577 -6.10 -8.92 -19.12
CA LEU A 577 -6.91 -8.30 -20.16
C LEU A 577 -6.44 -6.88 -20.48
N SER A 578 -6.24 -6.05 -19.45
CA SER A 578 -5.77 -4.68 -19.63
C SER A 578 -4.40 -4.62 -20.31
N GLY A 579 -3.47 -5.49 -19.90
CA GLY A 579 -2.16 -5.59 -20.55
C GLY A 579 -2.26 -6.04 -22.01
N ALA A 580 -3.12 -7.02 -22.32
CA ALA A 580 -3.33 -7.48 -23.68
C ALA A 580 -3.98 -6.37 -24.57
N LEU A 581 -4.94 -5.63 -24.03
CA LEU A 581 -5.56 -4.50 -24.71
C LEU A 581 -4.55 -3.39 -25.02
N GLU A 582 -3.60 -3.12 -24.10
CA GLU A 582 -2.50 -2.17 -24.38
C GLU A 582 -1.59 -2.65 -25.50
N VAL A 583 -1.23 -3.95 -25.55
CA VAL A 583 -0.45 -4.50 -26.66
C VAL A 583 -1.17 -4.28 -28.00
N ILE A 584 -2.49 -4.55 -28.04
CA ILE A 584 -3.31 -4.34 -29.24
C ILE A 584 -3.42 -2.88 -29.60
N GLU A 585 -3.56 -2.00 -28.61
CA GLU A 585 -3.59 -0.54 -28.80
C GLU A 585 -2.32 -0.05 -29.51
N ARG A 586 -1.17 -0.45 -29.01
CA ARG A 586 0.13 -0.07 -29.57
C ARG A 586 0.37 -0.65 -30.96
N ASP A 587 0.00 -1.90 -31.17
CA ASP A 587 0.06 -2.55 -32.50
C ASP A 587 -0.83 -1.80 -33.50
N ALA A 588 -2.09 -1.52 -33.15
CA ALA A 588 -3.02 -0.80 -34.01
C ALA A 588 -2.51 0.60 -34.37
N PHE A 589 -2.00 1.32 -33.35
CA PHE A 589 -1.43 2.66 -33.55
C PHE A 589 -0.20 2.65 -34.46
N LEU A 590 0.76 1.75 -34.23
CA LEU A 590 1.97 1.68 -35.05
C LEU A 590 1.67 1.24 -36.48
N ASN A 591 0.76 0.29 -36.69
CA ASN A 591 0.29 -0.08 -38.03
C ASN A 591 -0.41 1.09 -38.73
N LEU A 592 -1.29 1.83 -38.03
CA LEU A 592 -1.90 3.06 -38.56
C LEU A 592 -0.83 4.06 -38.99
N TRP A 593 0.17 4.33 -38.12
CA TRP A 593 1.18 5.36 -38.35
C TRP A 593 2.17 4.97 -39.43
N LEU A 594 2.74 3.76 -39.32
CA LEU A 594 3.78 3.31 -40.27
C LEU A 594 3.27 3.12 -41.70
N HIS A 595 2.04 2.64 -41.86
CA HIS A 595 1.45 2.44 -43.18
C HIS A 595 0.56 3.61 -43.66
N ARG A 596 0.40 4.66 -42.84
CA ARG A 596 -0.58 5.74 -43.07
C ARG A 596 -1.96 5.19 -43.44
N LEU A 597 -2.43 4.19 -42.65
CA LEU A 597 -3.70 3.53 -42.94
C LEU A 597 -4.88 4.47 -42.78
N PRO A 598 -5.93 4.32 -43.59
CA PRO A 598 -7.15 5.09 -43.39
C PRO A 598 -7.83 4.70 -42.09
N ALA A 599 -8.29 5.71 -41.35
CA ALA A 599 -9.03 5.57 -40.11
C ALA A 599 -10.47 6.09 -40.25
N THR A 600 -11.40 5.62 -39.43
CA THR A 600 -12.81 6.08 -39.47
C THR A 600 -13.00 7.20 -38.48
N ALA A 601 -13.41 8.38 -38.94
CA ALA A 601 -13.67 9.51 -38.06
C ALA A 601 -14.87 9.25 -37.14
N ALA A 602 -14.75 9.56 -35.88
CA ALA A 602 -15.80 9.53 -34.89
C ALA A 602 -16.05 10.96 -34.38
N ASP A 603 -17.30 11.30 -34.15
CA ASP A 603 -17.67 12.63 -33.65
C ASP A 603 -17.73 12.62 -32.12
N PRO A 604 -16.79 13.27 -31.39
CA PRO A 604 -16.79 13.31 -29.94
C PRO A 604 -18.08 13.92 -29.34
N SER A 605 -18.77 14.81 -30.10
CA SER A 605 -20.04 15.44 -29.66
C SER A 605 -21.17 14.43 -29.51
N THR A 606 -21.09 13.31 -30.23
CA THR A 606 -22.09 12.23 -30.23
C THR A 606 -21.72 11.08 -29.31
N HIS A 607 -20.61 11.18 -28.58
CA HIS A 607 -20.18 10.13 -27.64
C HIS A 607 -21.30 9.80 -26.64
N PRO A 608 -21.63 8.52 -26.35
CA PRO A 608 -22.70 8.15 -25.43
C PRO A 608 -22.51 8.70 -24.01
N ASP A 609 -21.28 8.72 -23.53
CA ASP A 609 -20.95 9.25 -22.18
C ASP A 609 -20.95 10.79 -22.19
N GLY A 610 -21.84 11.37 -21.37
CA GLY A 610 -21.96 12.82 -21.20
C GLY A 610 -20.71 13.48 -20.64
N ALA A 611 -19.95 12.80 -19.79
CA ALA A 611 -18.73 13.35 -19.22
C ALA A 611 -17.63 13.55 -20.28
N ILE A 612 -17.53 12.65 -21.24
CA ILE A 612 -16.59 12.81 -22.37
C ILE A 612 -17.01 13.97 -23.27
N ARG A 613 -18.32 14.11 -23.58
CA ARG A 613 -18.82 15.26 -24.32
C ARG A 613 -18.51 16.58 -23.62
N GLU A 614 -18.67 16.64 -22.29
CA GLU A 614 -18.35 17.82 -21.48
C GLU A 614 -16.85 18.17 -21.55
N ILE A 615 -15.95 17.18 -21.45
CA ILE A 615 -14.52 17.39 -21.58
C ILE A 615 -14.16 17.90 -22.95
N TRP A 616 -14.63 17.24 -24.01
CA TRP A 616 -14.42 17.67 -25.40
C TRP A 616 -14.90 19.10 -25.64
N GLU A 617 -16.13 19.44 -25.22
CA GLU A 617 -16.69 20.79 -25.39
C GLU A 617 -15.89 21.82 -24.57
N SER A 618 -15.40 21.47 -23.41
CA SER A 618 -14.57 22.35 -22.58
C SER A 618 -13.23 22.68 -23.21
N TYR A 619 -12.60 21.72 -23.90
CA TYR A 619 -11.42 21.96 -24.71
C TYR A 619 -11.70 22.79 -25.96
N ARG A 620 -12.79 22.49 -26.70
CA ARG A 620 -13.22 23.21 -27.87
C ARG A 620 -13.45 24.71 -27.60
N ARG A 621 -14.10 25.04 -26.48
CA ARG A 621 -14.28 26.43 -26.02
C ARG A 621 -12.99 27.16 -25.74
N ARG A 622 -11.90 26.44 -25.51
CA ARG A 622 -10.56 26.97 -25.26
C ARG A 622 -9.64 26.93 -26.48
N GLY A 623 -10.22 26.69 -27.64
CA GLY A 623 -9.49 26.69 -28.93
C GLY A 623 -8.68 25.42 -29.16
N VAL A 624 -8.96 24.33 -28.43
CA VAL A 624 -8.34 23.02 -28.64
C VAL A 624 -9.40 22.11 -29.31
N ASP A 625 -9.14 21.73 -30.53
CA ASP A 625 -10.00 20.82 -31.29
C ASP A 625 -9.52 19.38 -31.10
N ILE A 626 -10.33 18.52 -30.46
CA ILE A 626 -10.03 17.11 -30.29
C ILE A 626 -10.71 16.33 -31.40
N ALA A 627 -9.94 15.88 -32.38
CA ALA A 627 -10.35 14.96 -33.43
C ALA A 627 -10.19 13.50 -32.90
N LEU A 628 -11.17 12.65 -33.24
CA LEU A 628 -11.23 11.27 -32.80
C LEU A 628 -11.37 10.33 -34.01
N TYR A 629 -10.53 9.29 -34.05
CA TYR A 629 -10.57 8.31 -35.13
C TYR A 629 -10.51 6.89 -34.58
N ARG A 630 -11.34 6.00 -35.12
CA ARG A 630 -11.20 4.55 -34.89
C ARG A 630 -10.09 4.02 -35.79
N MET A 631 -9.11 3.39 -35.16
CA MET A 631 -8.01 2.71 -35.83
C MET A 631 -8.47 1.32 -36.32
N PRO A 632 -7.98 0.84 -37.46
CA PRO A 632 -8.29 -0.50 -37.93
C PRO A 632 -7.57 -1.55 -37.09
N THR A 633 -8.27 -2.61 -36.71
CA THR A 633 -7.78 -3.79 -35.99
C THR A 633 -8.25 -5.05 -36.69
N ASP A 634 -7.53 -6.17 -36.53
CA ASP A 634 -7.89 -7.47 -37.12
C ASP A 634 -8.34 -8.49 -36.07
N ASN A 635 -8.53 -8.06 -34.79
CA ASN A 635 -8.81 -8.93 -33.65
C ASN A 635 -10.13 -8.66 -32.92
N GLY A 636 -10.97 -7.79 -33.48
CA GLY A 636 -12.29 -7.45 -32.92
C GLY A 636 -12.27 -6.47 -31.75
N VAL A 637 -11.10 -6.07 -31.26
CA VAL A 637 -10.95 -5.01 -30.25
C VAL A 637 -11.11 -3.65 -30.93
N HIS A 638 -11.78 -2.72 -30.29
CA HIS A 638 -11.87 -1.35 -30.76
C HIS A 638 -10.68 -0.53 -30.26
N ALA A 639 -9.92 0.04 -31.18
CA ALA A 639 -8.82 0.95 -30.87
C ALA A 639 -9.11 2.35 -31.42
N PHE A 640 -8.84 3.38 -30.62
CA PHE A 640 -9.06 4.77 -31.00
C PHE A 640 -7.79 5.60 -30.78
N ILE A 641 -7.62 6.60 -31.64
CA ILE A 641 -6.66 7.68 -31.51
C ILE A 641 -7.44 8.99 -31.37
N ALA A 642 -7.13 9.77 -30.36
CA ALA A 642 -7.59 11.15 -30.22
C ALA A 642 -6.41 12.10 -30.42
N ILE A 643 -6.63 13.19 -31.13
CA ILE A 643 -5.60 14.20 -31.38
C ILE A 643 -6.15 15.55 -30.98
N GLY A 644 -5.57 16.15 -29.94
CA GLY A 644 -5.88 17.51 -29.51
C GLY A 644 -5.03 18.52 -30.26
N PHE A 645 -5.62 19.20 -31.24
CA PHE A 645 -4.97 20.28 -31.98
C PHE A 645 -5.03 21.57 -31.18
N GLY A 646 -3.88 22.13 -30.85
CA GLY A 646 -3.78 23.37 -30.08
C GLY A 646 -4.08 24.63 -30.88
N SER A 647 -4.25 25.75 -30.16
CA SER A 647 -4.41 27.09 -30.75
C SER A 647 -3.08 27.56 -31.36
N ASP A 648 -3.17 28.66 -32.12
CA ASP A 648 -2.05 29.20 -32.92
C ASP A 648 -1.10 30.09 -32.08
N THR A 649 -0.70 29.58 -30.90
CA THR A 649 0.19 30.31 -29.98
C THR A 649 1.46 29.50 -29.70
N PRO A 650 2.62 30.14 -29.52
CA PRO A 650 3.90 29.46 -29.27
C PRO A 650 3.98 28.67 -27.95
N ASP A 651 3.07 28.96 -27.01
CA ASP A 651 3.03 28.35 -25.68
C ASP A 651 2.07 27.15 -25.60
N GLU A 652 1.46 26.80 -26.73
CA GLU A 652 0.51 25.69 -26.84
C GLU A 652 1.10 24.59 -27.73
N PRO A 653 1.03 23.31 -27.31
CA PRO A 653 1.44 22.20 -28.16
C PRO A 653 0.51 22.15 -29.40
N ALA A 654 1.11 22.05 -30.60
CA ALA A 654 0.34 22.01 -31.83
C ALA A 654 -0.51 20.75 -31.97
N ALA A 655 -0.01 19.60 -31.52
CA ALA A 655 -0.76 18.36 -31.41
C ALA A 655 -0.38 17.60 -30.16
N VAL A 656 -1.38 16.95 -29.53
CA VAL A 656 -1.21 15.98 -28.44
C VAL A 656 -2.03 14.76 -28.79
N VAL A 657 -1.41 13.57 -28.68
CA VAL A 657 -2.05 12.31 -29.04
C VAL A 657 -2.40 11.52 -27.78
N GLY A 658 -3.56 10.88 -27.80
CA GLY A 658 -3.98 9.90 -26.81
C GLY A 658 -4.57 8.68 -27.48
N LEU A 659 -4.38 7.52 -26.88
CA LEU A 659 -4.85 6.24 -27.38
C LEU A 659 -5.84 5.60 -26.40
N GLY A 660 -6.58 4.59 -26.89
CA GLY A 660 -7.43 3.76 -26.07
C GLY A 660 -7.88 2.52 -26.84
N ALA A 661 -7.88 1.39 -26.17
CA ALA A 661 -8.40 0.13 -26.71
C ALA A 661 -9.28 -0.58 -25.67
N ASP A 662 -10.41 -1.08 -26.11
CA ASP A 662 -11.36 -1.85 -25.31
C ASP A 662 -12.31 -2.62 -26.24
N TYR A 663 -12.96 -3.65 -25.74
CA TYR A 663 -14.08 -4.28 -26.44
C TYR A 663 -15.30 -3.36 -26.55
N SER A 664 -15.44 -2.41 -25.63
CA SER A 664 -16.42 -1.33 -25.72
C SER A 664 -15.82 -0.14 -26.47
N PRO A 665 -16.34 0.21 -27.64
CA PRO A 665 -15.83 1.36 -28.40
C PRO A 665 -16.00 2.67 -27.65
N THR A 666 -17.02 2.78 -26.79
CA THR A 666 -17.22 3.96 -25.94
C THR A 666 -16.12 4.11 -24.89
N LYS A 667 -15.69 3.02 -24.26
CA LYS A 667 -14.57 3.03 -23.31
C LYS A 667 -13.24 3.31 -24.00
N ALA A 668 -12.99 2.68 -25.14
CA ALA A 668 -11.77 2.91 -25.92
C ALA A 668 -11.64 4.38 -26.35
N ALA A 669 -12.71 4.96 -26.88
CA ALA A 669 -12.73 6.36 -27.28
C ALA A 669 -12.59 7.32 -26.09
N ALA A 670 -13.24 7.01 -24.96
CA ALA A 670 -13.12 7.77 -23.72
C ALA A 670 -11.67 7.80 -23.22
N SER A 671 -10.98 6.64 -23.22
CA SER A 671 -9.56 6.53 -22.83
C SER A 671 -8.67 7.42 -23.69
N ALA A 672 -8.86 7.40 -25.00
CA ALA A 672 -8.11 8.23 -25.95
C ALA A 672 -8.29 9.74 -25.69
N VAL A 673 -9.53 10.20 -25.48
CA VAL A 673 -9.82 11.61 -25.18
C VAL A 673 -9.23 12.02 -23.81
N LEU A 674 -9.37 11.16 -22.80
CA LEU A 674 -8.83 11.41 -21.46
C LEU A 674 -7.29 11.47 -21.47
N GLU A 675 -6.62 10.72 -22.34
CA GLU A 675 -5.17 10.74 -22.44
C GLU A 675 -4.65 12.05 -23.04
N VAL A 676 -5.30 12.57 -24.09
CA VAL A 676 -5.01 13.93 -24.59
C VAL A 676 -5.12 14.95 -23.46
N ALA A 677 -6.19 14.85 -22.66
CA ALA A 677 -6.45 15.78 -21.56
C ALA A 677 -5.51 15.59 -20.34
N GLN A 678 -4.85 14.44 -20.22
CA GLN A 678 -3.82 14.17 -19.22
C GLN A 678 -2.44 14.70 -19.64
N VAL A 679 -2.05 14.44 -20.89
CA VAL A 679 -0.72 14.78 -21.41
C VAL A 679 -0.57 16.27 -21.66
N ARG A 680 -1.59 16.91 -22.24
CA ARG A 680 -1.53 18.30 -22.67
C ARG A 680 -1.13 19.30 -21.58
N PRO A 681 -1.70 19.31 -20.37
CA PRO A 681 -1.32 20.25 -19.31
C PRO A 681 0.15 20.13 -18.89
N ALA A 682 0.66 18.91 -18.82
CA ALA A 682 2.05 18.65 -18.48
C ALA A 682 3.01 19.15 -19.59
N LEU A 683 2.66 18.90 -20.85
CA LEU A 683 3.46 19.33 -21.99
C LEU A 683 3.51 20.86 -22.09
N ARG A 684 2.40 21.58 -21.88
CA ARG A 684 2.38 23.04 -21.79
C ARG A 684 3.31 23.60 -20.73
N ILE A 685 3.34 22.99 -19.56
CA ILE A 685 4.26 23.39 -18.47
C ILE A 685 5.71 23.20 -18.93
N ARG A 686 6.03 22.05 -19.53
CA ARG A 686 7.38 21.75 -20.04
C ARG A 686 7.82 22.73 -21.12
N MET A 687 6.94 23.13 -22.05
CA MET A 687 7.23 24.10 -23.12
C MET A 687 7.62 25.50 -22.62
N ARG A 688 7.34 25.84 -21.35
CA ARG A 688 7.78 27.10 -20.72
C ARG A 688 9.29 27.09 -20.41
N ASP A 689 9.90 25.91 -20.30
CA ASP A 689 11.34 25.78 -20.07
C ASP A 689 12.14 26.11 -21.34
N PRO A 690 13.07 27.07 -21.28
CA PRO A 690 13.92 27.42 -22.42
C PRO A 690 14.72 26.24 -23.00
N ASN A 691 15.13 25.29 -22.15
CA ASN A 691 15.86 24.10 -22.60
C ASN A 691 14.97 23.17 -23.43
N ILE A 692 13.71 23.02 -23.04
CA ILE A 692 12.72 22.24 -23.81
C ILE A 692 12.45 22.91 -25.15
N ARG A 693 12.29 24.23 -25.20
CA ARG A 693 12.13 24.97 -26.47
C ARG A 693 13.35 24.80 -27.40
N LYS A 694 14.55 24.85 -26.83
CA LYS A 694 15.78 24.57 -27.59
C LYS A 694 15.77 23.13 -28.11
N ARG A 695 15.37 22.17 -27.28
CA ARG A 695 15.25 20.76 -27.69
C ARG A 695 14.26 20.58 -28.84
N ILE A 696 13.08 21.22 -28.78
CA ILE A 696 12.13 21.22 -29.89
C ILE A 696 12.76 21.74 -31.18
N ALA A 697 13.51 22.85 -31.14
CA ALA A 697 14.20 23.38 -32.31
C ALA A 697 15.24 22.42 -32.89
N GLU A 698 15.98 21.71 -32.02
CA GLU A 698 16.96 20.67 -32.44
C GLU A 698 16.23 19.50 -33.15
N LEU A 699 15.13 19.02 -32.59
CA LEU A 699 14.35 17.93 -33.17
C LEU A 699 13.72 18.30 -34.53
N LEU A 700 13.30 19.56 -34.69
CA LEU A 700 12.77 20.08 -35.97
C LEU A 700 13.87 20.18 -37.04
N ALA A 701 15.09 20.58 -36.64
CA ALA A 701 16.21 20.67 -37.55
C ALA A 701 16.70 19.29 -38.01
N ASP A 702 16.67 18.29 -37.11
CA ASP A 702 17.09 16.92 -37.41
C ASP A 702 16.20 15.89 -36.66
N PRO A 703 15.15 15.36 -37.28
CA PRO A 703 14.30 14.32 -36.68
C PRO A 703 15.01 13.01 -36.29
N HIS A 704 16.26 12.79 -36.77
CA HIS A 704 17.07 11.66 -36.33
C HIS A 704 17.54 11.80 -34.87
N GLN A 705 17.44 12.99 -34.28
CA GLN A 705 17.70 13.25 -32.87
C GLN A 705 16.59 12.76 -31.92
N VAL A 706 15.45 12.28 -32.44
CA VAL A 706 14.42 11.62 -31.61
C VAL A 706 14.97 10.30 -31.11
N LYS A 707 15.22 10.23 -29.78
CA LYS A 707 15.84 9.08 -29.10
C LYS A 707 15.06 8.58 -27.89
N THR A 708 14.14 9.38 -27.38
CA THR A 708 13.33 9.07 -26.20
C THR A 708 11.85 9.27 -26.50
N LEU A 709 10.97 8.60 -25.72
CA LEU A 709 9.52 8.84 -25.82
C LEU A 709 9.17 10.32 -25.66
N SER A 710 9.87 11.01 -24.73
CA SER A 710 9.70 12.44 -24.53
C SER A 710 10.05 13.29 -25.78
N ASP A 711 10.99 12.84 -26.63
CA ASP A 711 11.30 13.55 -27.86
C ASP A 711 10.17 13.44 -28.90
N HIS A 712 9.44 12.34 -28.88
CA HIS A 712 8.30 12.11 -29.77
C HIS A 712 7.19 13.14 -29.56
N ASP A 713 6.74 13.38 -28.32
CA ASP A 713 5.70 14.38 -28.05
C ASP A 713 6.19 15.82 -28.29
N LEU A 714 7.48 16.11 -27.95
CA LEU A 714 8.08 17.41 -28.16
C LEU A 714 8.18 17.80 -29.65
N LEU A 715 8.47 16.85 -30.54
CA LEU A 715 8.51 17.11 -31.96
C LEU A 715 7.17 17.65 -32.50
N TYR A 716 6.05 17.14 -31.97
CA TYR A 716 4.69 17.51 -32.39
C TYR A 716 4.12 18.72 -31.63
N CYS A 717 4.92 19.37 -30.81
CA CYS A 717 4.58 20.68 -30.25
C CYS A 717 4.62 21.77 -31.33
N ASP A 718 5.33 21.56 -32.45
CA ASP A 718 5.44 22.53 -33.53
C ASP A 718 4.42 22.27 -34.65
N ARG A 719 3.80 23.36 -35.15
CA ARG A 719 2.76 23.29 -36.20
C ARG A 719 3.24 22.75 -37.52
N SER A 720 4.53 22.89 -37.86
CA SER A 720 5.09 22.33 -39.08
C SER A 720 4.93 20.82 -39.18
N GLN A 721 4.72 20.14 -38.05
CA GLN A 721 4.54 18.70 -37.98
C GLN A 721 3.07 18.27 -38.17
N LEU A 722 2.08 19.18 -38.14
CA LEU A 722 0.68 18.84 -38.34
C LEU A 722 0.40 18.19 -39.71
N LYS A 723 1.25 18.49 -40.72
CA LYS A 723 1.20 17.82 -42.03
C LYS A 723 1.31 16.29 -41.96
N GLN A 724 1.94 15.75 -40.89
CA GLN A 724 2.09 14.32 -40.73
C GLN A 724 0.78 13.60 -40.43
N PHE A 725 -0.25 14.33 -39.98
CA PHE A 725 -1.59 13.79 -39.70
C PHE A 725 -2.53 13.91 -40.93
N ALA A 726 -2.09 14.51 -42.05
CA ALA A 726 -2.95 14.78 -43.21
C ALA A 726 -3.61 13.51 -43.80
N PHE A 727 -2.97 12.35 -43.67
CA PHE A 727 -3.50 11.09 -44.17
C PHE A 727 -4.80 10.66 -43.45
N LEU A 728 -5.00 11.05 -42.18
CA LEU A 728 -6.22 10.76 -41.43
C LEU A 728 -7.45 11.48 -42.03
N ASN A 729 -7.27 12.66 -42.62
CA ASN A 729 -8.35 13.45 -43.20
C ASN A 729 -8.72 13.01 -44.64
N SER A 730 -7.79 12.36 -45.35
CA SER A 730 -7.96 12.01 -46.77
C SER A 730 -8.71 10.70 -47.00
N ALA A 731 -8.95 9.93 -45.96
CA ALA A 731 -9.42 8.54 -46.04
C ALA A 731 -10.70 8.24 -45.27
N THR A 732 -11.62 9.23 -45.12
CA THR A 732 -12.88 9.02 -44.39
C THR A 732 -13.78 8.01 -45.11
N THR A 733 -13.70 6.76 -44.71
CA THR A 733 -14.59 5.66 -45.10
C THR A 733 -15.90 5.66 -44.29
N GLY A 734 -16.61 6.79 -44.23
CA GLY A 734 -17.84 6.92 -43.43
C GLY A 734 -17.62 7.51 -42.03
N ARG A 735 -18.73 7.77 -41.36
CA ARG A 735 -18.76 8.24 -39.96
C ARG A 735 -18.95 7.04 -39.02
N PHE A 736 -18.19 6.98 -37.92
CA PHE A 736 -18.36 5.93 -36.92
C PHE A 736 -19.70 6.11 -36.19
N GLU A 737 -20.46 5.02 -36.10
CA GLU A 737 -21.68 4.93 -35.31
C GLU A 737 -21.42 4.16 -34.02
N TRP A 738 -21.92 4.68 -32.89
CA TRP A 738 -21.75 4.04 -31.59
C TRP A 738 -22.68 2.84 -31.46
N PRO A 739 -22.17 1.59 -31.31
CA PRO A 739 -23.02 0.43 -31.11
C PRO A 739 -23.61 0.41 -29.67
N GLU A 740 -24.82 -0.10 -29.55
CA GLU A 740 -25.51 -0.24 -28.27
C GLU A 740 -25.02 -1.46 -27.43
N GLN A 741 -24.28 -2.36 -28.05
CA GLN A 741 -23.95 -3.66 -27.44
C GLN A 741 -22.61 -3.64 -26.68
N GLU A 742 -22.66 -3.91 -25.38
CA GLU A 742 -21.47 -4.16 -24.56
C GLU A 742 -21.16 -5.65 -24.49
N ILE A 743 -19.87 -6.00 -24.60
CA ILE A 743 -19.37 -7.33 -24.31
C ILE A 743 -19.18 -7.48 -22.80
N GLY A 744 -19.61 -8.58 -22.23
CA GLY A 744 -19.70 -8.89 -20.80
C GLY A 744 -18.45 -8.64 -19.95
N ASP A 745 -18.34 -9.32 -18.83
CA ASP A 745 -17.24 -9.16 -17.85
C ASP A 745 -15.85 -9.50 -18.42
N ALA A 746 -14.79 -9.11 -17.69
CA ALA A 746 -13.40 -9.31 -18.10
C ALA A 746 -13.06 -10.76 -18.45
N GLY A 747 -13.65 -11.74 -17.76
CA GLY A 747 -13.42 -13.17 -18.06
C GLY A 747 -13.95 -13.56 -19.42
N LYS A 748 -15.13 -13.08 -19.81
CA LYS A 748 -15.71 -13.32 -21.15
C LYS A 748 -14.92 -12.61 -22.24
N GLN A 749 -14.49 -11.39 -22.00
CA GLN A 749 -13.65 -10.63 -22.92
C GLN A 749 -12.31 -11.31 -23.16
N LEU A 750 -11.65 -11.77 -22.07
CA LEU A 750 -10.39 -12.50 -22.16
C LEU A 750 -10.56 -13.81 -22.93
N THR A 751 -11.65 -14.53 -22.69
CA THR A 751 -11.94 -15.78 -23.43
C THR A 751 -12.13 -15.50 -24.92
N ALA A 752 -12.89 -14.49 -25.29
CA ALA A 752 -13.11 -14.09 -26.70
C ALA A 752 -11.79 -13.67 -27.37
N LEU A 753 -10.92 -12.96 -26.64
CA LEU A 753 -9.60 -12.58 -27.16
C LEU A 753 -8.72 -13.80 -27.43
N VAL A 754 -8.65 -14.73 -26.47
CA VAL A 754 -7.86 -15.96 -26.61
C VAL A 754 -8.34 -16.79 -27.79
N GLU A 755 -9.65 -16.92 -27.99
CA GLU A 755 -10.21 -17.63 -29.15
C GLU A 755 -9.86 -16.96 -30.48
N THR A 756 -9.94 -15.63 -30.51
CA THR A 756 -9.59 -14.85 -31.72
C THR A 756 -8.11 -15.01 -32.07
N LEU A 757 -7.21 -14.86 -31.08
CA LEU A 757 -5.76 -14.98 -31.30
C LEU A 757 -5.37 -16.42 -31.69
N ARG A 758 -6.01 -17.42 -31.09
CA ARG A 758 -5.83 -18.83 -31.47
C ARG A 758 -6.21 -19.07 -32.94
N ASN A 759 -7.33 -18.50 -33.39
CA ASN A 759 -7.79 -18.61 -34.76
C ASN A 759 -6.87 -17.89 -35.76
N GLN A 760 -6.17 -16.87 -35.32
CA GLN A 760 -5.14 -16.16 -36.09
C GLN A 760 -3.78 -16.88 -36.10
N GLY A 761 -3.63 -17.99 -35.35
CA GLY A 761 -2.38 -18.75 -35.27
C GLY A 761 -1.31 -18.09 -34.40
N THR A 762 -1.71 -17.14 -33.55
CA THR A 762 -0.84 -16.53 -32.55
C THR A 762 -1.23 -16.96 -31.13
N ASP A 763 -0.66 -16.36 -30.10
CA ASP A 763 -0.84 -16.75 -28.71
C ASP A 763 -1.07 -15.50 -27.81
N LEU A 764 -1.62 -15.71 -26.64
CA LEU A 764 -1.57 -14.77 -25.54
C LEU A 764 -0.83 -15.43 -24.37
N LEU A 765 0.39 -14.94 -24.12
CA LEU A 765 1.16 -15.36 -22.97
C LEU A 765 0.99 -14.30 -21.88
N TYR A 766 1.05 -14.73 -20.63
CA TYR A 766 1.17 -13.79 -19.53
C TYR A 766 2.17 -14.27 -18.47
N GLY A 767 2.86 -13.32 -17.84
CA GLY A 767 3.65 -13.51 -16.63
C GLY A 767 2.93 -12.88 -15.45
N ASN A 768 2.63 -13.66 -14.40
CA ASN A 768 2.09 -13.12 -13.15
C ASN A 768 3.23 -12.43 -12.36
N LEU A 769 3.13 -11.12 -12.20
CA LEU A 769 4.11 -10.28 -11.48
C LEU A 769 3.60 -9.83 -10.13
N THR A 770 2.45 -10.33 -9.69
CA THR A 770 1.86 -9.97 -8.41
C THR A 770 2.82 -10.30 -7.26
N THR A 771 3.12 -9.32 -6.44
CA THR A 771 3.91 -9.52 -5.23
C THR A 771 3.01 -9.91 -4.05
N PRO A 772 3.51 -10.66 -3.05
CA PRO A 772 2.69 -11.13 -1.91
C PRO A 772 2.01 -10.00 -1.12
N ASP A 773 2.66 -8.84 -1.02
CA ASP A 773 2.08 -7.67 -0.35
C ASP A 773 0.95 -7.02 -1.17
N MET A 774 1.01 -7.05 -2.49
CA MET A 774 -0.09 -6.60 -3.36
C MET A 774 -1.23 -7.62 -3.38
N GLU A 775 -0.93 -8.90 -3.44
CA GLU A 775 -1.93 -9.97 -3.36
C GLU A 775 -2.74 -9.90 -2.06
N ALA A 776 -2.09 -9.62 -0.92
CA ALA A 776 -2.75 -9.40 0.37
C ALA A 776 -3.69 -8.17 0.39
N LEU A 777 -3.62 -7.30 -0.62
CA LEU A 777 -4.50 -6.16 -0.84
C LEU A 777 -5.57 -6.43 -1.92
N ASN A 778 -5.63 -7.63 -2.50
CA ASN A 778 -6.41 -7.98 -3.68
C ASN A 778 -6.08 -7.08 -4.88
N LEU A 779 -4.79 -6.85 -5.09
CA LEU A 779 -4.24 -6.13 -6.22
C LEU A 779 -3.31 -7.07 -6.98
N TYR A 780 -3.50 -7.14 -8.28
CA TYR A 780 -2.78 -8.08 -9.16
C TYR A 780 -2.04 -7.32 -10.24
N CYS A 781 -0.90 -7.87 -10.67
CA CYS A 781 -0.11 -7.33 -11.75
C CYS A 781 0.29 -8.44 -12.71
N ALA A 782 0.15 -8.19 -14.01
CA ALA A 782 0.54 -9.13 -15.04
C ALA A 782 1.27 -8.42 -16.18
N ARG A 783 2.13 -9.16 -16.87
CA ARG A 783 2.67 -8.80 -18.17
C ARG A 783 2.01 -9.66 -19.24
N ALA A 784 1.23 -9.08 -20.12
CA ALA A 784 0.71 -9.75 -21.31
C ALA A 784 1.70 -9.64 -22.49
N ILE A 785 1.82 -10.69 -23.26
CA ILE A 785 2.65 -10.76 -24.47
C ILE A 785 1.80 -11.39 -25.58
N ILE A 786 1.66 -10.69 -26.70
CA ILE A 786 1.06 -11.23 -27.92
C ILE A 786 2.19 -11.32 -28.97
N PRO A 787 2.68 -12.52 -29.27
CA PRO A 787 3.76 -12.68 -30.23
C PRO A 787 3.40 -12.09 -31.61
N ASP A 788 4.41 -11.55 -32.28
CA ASP A 788 4.34 -10.93 -33.61
C ASP A 788 3.61 -9.57 -33.66
N TYR A 789 3.01 -9.08 -32.55
CA TYR A 789 2.42 -7.74 -32.46
C TYR A 789 3.50 -6.68 -32.36
N GLN A 790 3.27 -5.54 -33.03
CA GLN A 790 4.26 -4.46 -33.17
C GLN A 790 4.45 -3.71 -31.85
N PRO A 791 5.63 -3.80 -31.19
CA PRO A 791 5.88 -3.09 -29.96
C PRO A 791 6.26 -1.63 -30.19
N MET A 792 6.03 -0.78 -29.18
CA MET A 792 6.52 0.59 -29.15
C MET A 792 8.04 0.64 -29.22
N HIS A 793 8.58 1.74 -29.81
CA HIS A 793 10.01 2.02 -29.89
C HIS A 793 10.31 3.42 -29.36
N PHE A 794 11.50 3.62 -28.81
CA PHE A 794 11.90 4.89 -28.19
C PHE A 794 12.48 5.87 -29.21
N GLY A 795 13.40 5.43 -30.03
CA GLY A 795 14.04 6.26 -31.04
C GLY A 795 13.53 5.94 -32.44
N ARG A 796 13.64 6.93 -33.32
CA ARG A 796 13.30 6.75 -34.75
C ARG A 796 14.02 5.57 -35.39
N ASN A 797 15.29 5.35 -35.04
CA ASN A 797 16.10 4.26 -35.60
C ASN A 797 15.82 2.90 -34.93
N GLU A 798 15.08 2.87 -33.81
CA GLU A 798 14.77 1.68 -33.04
C GLU A 798 13.46 1.00 -33.45
N ARG A 799 12.92 1.34 -34.62
CA ARG A 799 11.74 0.66 -35.16
C ARG A 799 12.05 -0.81 -35.35
N ARG A 800 11.27 -1.68 -34.76
CA ARG A 800 11.44 -3.13 -34.87
C ARG A 800 10.77 -3.63 -36.14
N LEU A 801 11.55 -3.95 -37.17
CA LEU A 801 11.05 -4.19 -38.51
C LEU A 801 11.23 -5.66 -39.00
N ALA A 802 11.47 -6.60 -38.09
CA ALA A 802 11.70 -7.98 -38.47
C ALA A 802 10.43 -8.85 -38.54
N ALA A 803 9.25 -8.34 -38.10
CA ALA A 803 8.02 -9.11 -38.14
C ALA A 803 7.30 -9.06 -39.50
N ASP A 804 6.98 -10.22 -40.04
CA ASP A 804 6.15 -10.33 -41.27
C ASP A 804 4.76 -9.74 -41.09
N ARG A 805 4.18 -9.84 -39.87
CA ARG A 805 2.85 -9.28 -39.55
C ARG A 805 2.75 -7.81 -39.90
N LEU A 806 3.74 -7.01 -39.55
CA LEU A 806 3.78 -5.58 -39.86
C LEU A 806 3.52 -5.36 -41.35
N PHE A 807 4.28 -6.04 -42.22
CA PHE A 807 4.20 -5.84 -43.67
C PHE A 807 2.92 -6.40 -44.30
N ARG A 808 2.33 -7.44 -43.71
CA ARG A 808 1.07 -8.03 -44.15
C ARG A 808 -0.17 -7.33 -43.61
N MET A 809 -0.06 -6.46 -42.62
CA MET A 809 -1.21 -5.84 -41.98
C MET A 809 -2.13 -5.08 -42.94
N PRO A 810 -1.65 -4.29 -43.93
CA PRO A 810 -2.54 -3.66 -44.90
C PRO A 810 -3.34 -4.67 -45.72
N GLN A 811 -2.76 -5.82 -46.04
CA GLN A 811 -3.42 -6.91 -46.76
C GLN A 811 -4.46 -7.60 -45.87
N SER A 812 -4.14 -7.91 -44.60
CA SER A 812 -5.08 -8.52 -43.67
C SER A 812 -6.31 -7.66 -43.40
N LEU A 813 -6.16 -6.36 -43.49
CA LEU A 813 -7.24 -5.39 -43.39
C LEU A 813 -7.96 -5.11 -44.73
N ASN A 814 -7.69 -5.87 -45.78
CA ASN A 814 -8.23 -5.64 -47.15
C ASN A 814 -7.96 -4.23 -47.69
N ARG A 815 -6.80 -3.65 -47.36
CA ARG A 815 -6.37 -2.29 -47.76
C ARG A 815 -5.27 -2.35 -48.85
N ALA A 816 -4.67 -3.49 -49.07
CA ALA A 816 -3.68 -3.77 -50.09
C ALA A 816 -3.84 -5.17 -50.67
N THR A 817 -3.37 -5.40 -51.89
CA THR A 817 -3.36 -6.72 -52.53
C THR A 817 -2.09 -7.54 -52.28
N ALA A 818 -1.03 -6.84 -51.85
CA ALA A 818 0.27 -7.42 -51.56
C ALA A 818 0.82 -6.86 -50.24
N PRO A 819 1.78 -7.55 -49.55
CA PRO A 819 2.50 -7.02 -48.44
C PRO A 819 3.24 -5.70 -48.78
N ALA A 820 3.35 -4.81 -47.81
CA ALA A 820 4.15 -3.57 -47.96
C ALA A 820 5.64 -3.88 -47.97
N ALA A 821 6.43 -3.00 -48.63
CA ALA A 821 7.89 -3.04 -48.50
C ALA A 821 8.39 -2.11 -47.39
N PRO A 822 9.60 -2.30 -46.87
CA PRO A 822 10.16 -1.42 -45.83
C PRO A 822 10.22 0.05 -46.21
N ASP A 823 10.49 0.31 -47.53
CA ASP A 823 10.59 1.67 -48.07
C ASP A 823 9.22 2.35 -48.19
N ASP A 824 8.12 1.58 -48.12
CA ASP A 824 6.76 2.11 -48.14
C ASP A 824 6.34 2.70 -46.78
N LEU A 825 7.08 2.39 -45.70
CA LEU A 825 6.71 2.80 -44.38
C LEU A 825 6.92 4.31 -44.14
N ASN A 826 6.03 4.88 -43.36
CA ASN A 826 6.13 6.26 -42.92
C ASN A 826 7.45 6.46 -42.11
N ASP A 827 8.29 7.36 -42.57
CA ASP A 827 9.59 7.62 -41.94
C ASP A 827 9.52 8.66 -40.79
N ALA A 828 8.37 9.35 -40.66
CA ALA A 828 8.17 10.32 -39.60
C ALA A 828 8.13 9.61 -38.21
N PRO A 829 8.84 10.14 -37.15
CA PRO A 829 8.67 9.64 -35.79
C PRO A 829 7.19 9.65 -35.39
N HIS A 830 6.75 8.68 -34.61
CA HIS A 830 5.36 8.66 -34.13
C HIS A 830 5.11 9.74 -33.06
N PRO A 831 3.86 10.28 -32.95
CA PRO A 831 3.55 11.37 -32.03
C PRO A 831 3.15 10.94 -30.60
N LEU A 832 3.49 9.75 -30.17
CA LEU A 832 3.11 9.22 -28.86
C LEU A 832 4.31 9.19 -27.92
N ALA A 833 4.14 9.75 -26.70
CA ALA A 833 5.13 9.76 -25.62
C ALA A 833 5.08 8.51 -24.74
#